data_1d6ceb585d3822a3d40b5a94942a84e8
#
_entry.id   1d6ceb585d3822a3d40b5a94942a84e8
#
_cell.length_a   1.000
_cell.length_b   1.000
_cell.length_c   1.000
_cell.angle_alpha   90.00
_cell.angle_beta   90.00
_cell.angle_gamma   90.00
#
_symmetry.space_group_name_H-M   'P 1'
#
loop_
_entity.id
_entity.type
_entity.pdbx_description
1 polymer ?
#
loop_
_entity_poly.entity_id
_entity_poly.type
_entity_poly.pdbx_seq_one_letter_code
_entity_poly.pdbx_strand_id
1 'polypeptide(L)'
;MMANFSRSVVTALVLMTAVAGPALAQVSKAFEAQFRKVAVDHCVSCHGPDLQRAGLRLDKLPAAFADKDTAAMWVKVLDRVSKGEMPPKNKERPPEKETQALLVNLRAQLHTASLTRQETEGRVVLRRLNRTEYETSLRDLLGTSVDVRVLLPDDNVAAGFDNVAAALDVSSAHLLRYQDAAEKALRTVIPSRPPTAFKERRTGKQITEKMTVWKDMLGKGARLDGDTLLLHVRPYSHIPCATAPVPQAGKYRVRASVYAVGTDGKPLAMRLVRDDQYGRNEADVLAIRDIPLGKPTIVEGEYDLRARQHVVFAGWSLPTMREAFGYGKKDTMIAGVGLAVEWVEIEGPIDVWPAAGYERLFAGVPLKATSEARAIAEGRPLPPNPPKRTPDSYAYDPLVPASAKPREDAERLLRAFLPQAFRRPVATALQDYYVKIVHDALDKKLPFGDAMLLGYKVALCSPHFLFITEPVDAARKEKATSLDSYAIATRLAYFLWSSTPDAELLQLAAKGELSKPEVLRAQTERMLKDPKGERFSTNFAGQWLDLRAINATSPDPQIYGEFDDFLFWSMPRETQMFFDEILRADLPLTDFVHSDWSFLNQRLANHYGIPDVVGGEMRKVKLTKESHRGGVLTQASILKVTADGTRTSPVLRGKWVLEKIMGLPPAPPPPDIAAIEPDIRGATTIRQQLDKHRNTVACASCHKHIDPPGFALETFDVIGGWRDFYRGTRGSPVELANYPGRKIFKGLAVEKGGETPEGKPFKDIDDYKQVLLADKDQLARNLAQKLLIYSTGADIQFADREVVEQLVAKSREKKYGFRSLLHDVVQSRVFLNK
;
A
#
# COMPACT_ATOMS: atom_id res chain seq x y z
N MET A 1 -23.91 -52.69 8.97
CA MET A 1 -24.63 -51.59 9.65
C MET A 1 -24.19 -50.22 9.13
N MET A 2 -23.97 -50.10 7.81
CA MET A 2 -23.50 -48.85 7.17
C MET A 2 -24.28 -48.49 5.89
N ALA A 3 -25.53 -48.82 5.78
CA ALA A 3 -26.31 -48.59 4.55
C ALA A 3 -27.58 -47.73 4.76
N ASN A 4 -27.94 -47.33 5.99
CA ASN A 4 -29.19 -46.60 6.26
C ASN A 4 -29.05 -45.14 6.69
N PHE A 5 -27.84 -44.58 6.80
CA PHE A 5 -27.64 -43.18 7.20
C PHE A 5 -27.60 -42.21 6.00
N SER A 6 -27.44 -42.72 4.78
CA SER A 6 -27.27 -41.87 3.57
C SER A 6 -28.60 -41.40 2.94
N ARG A 7 -29.72 -42.09 3.21
CA ARG A 7 -31.01 -41.76 2.56
C ARG A 7 -31.83 -40.67 3.23
N SER A 8 -31.68 -40.49 4.56
CA SER A 8 -32.48 -39.50 5.31
C SER A 8 -31.93 -38.05 5.18
N VAL A 9 -30.64 -37.89 4.97
CA VAL A 9 -30.04 -36.57 4.80
C VAL A 9 -30.27 -35.97 3.40
N VAL A 10 -30.29 -36.85 2.37
CA VAL A 10 -30.56 -36.43 0.98
C VAL A 10 -32.04 -36.05 0.79
N THR A 11 -32.98 -36.73 1.48
CA THR A 11 -34.40 -36.39 1.39
C THR A 11 -34.76 -35.07 2.11
N ALA A 12 -34.09 -34.72 3.20
CA ALA A 12 -34.32 -33.44 3.89
C ALA A 12 -33.73 -32.23 3.11
N LEU A 13 -32.59 -32.41 2.40
CA LEU A 13 -32.02 -31.38 1.57
C LEU A 13 -32.82 -31.12 0.29
N VAL A 14 -33.43 -32.14 -0.28
CA VAL A 14 -34.27 -32.00 -1.48
C VAL A 14 -35.64 -31.38 -1.16
N LEU A 15 -36.17 -31.53 0.05
CA LEU A 15 -37.43 -30.88 0.43
C LEU A 15 -37.30 -29.38 0.79
N MET A 16 -36.14 -28.90 1.25
CA MET A 16 -35.94 -27.46 1.49
C MET A 16 -35.69 -26.66 0.19
N THR A 17 -35.13 -27.27 -0.85
CA THR A 17 -34.97 -26.63 -2.16
C THR A 17 -36.25 -26.60 -2.99
N ALA A 18 -37.22 -27.45 -2.70
CA ALA A 18 -38.47 -27.53 -3.47
C ALA A 18 -39.53 -26.47 -3.13
N VAL A 19 -39.43 -25.78 -1.97
CA VAL A 19 -40.45 -24.78 -1.54
C VAL A 19 -40.06 -23.36 -1.94
N ALA A 20 -38.77 -23.04 -2.05
CA ALA A 20 -38.32 -21.70 -2.47
C ALA A 20 -38.31 -21.52 -4.00
N GLY A 21 -38.13 -22.58 -4.75
CA GLY A 21 -38.07 -22.56 -6.22
C GLY A 21 -39.32 -21.99 -6.93
N PRO A 22 -40.55 -22.40 -6.59
CA PRO A 22 -41.75 -21.94 -7.29
C PRO A 22 -42.11 -20.46 -7.00
N ALA A 23 -41.85 -19.98 -5.78
CA ALA A 23 -42.14 -18.59 -5.42
C ALA A 23 -41.18 -17.62 -6.15
N LEU A 24 -39.89 -17.89 -6.16
CA LEU A 24 -38.88 -17.10 -6.90
C LEU A 24 -39.12 -17.13 -8.42
N ALA A 25 -39.50 -18.28 -8.98
CA ALA A 25 -39.83 -18.39 -10.39
C ALA A 25 -41.12 -17.62 -10.76
N GLN A 26 -42.08 -17.52 -9.86
CA GLN A 26 -43.33 -16.78 -10.08
C GLN A 26 -43.09 -15.26 -9.98
N VAL A 27 -42.28 -14.79 -9.07
CA VAL A 27 -41.89 -13.37 -8.93
C VAL A 27 -41.06 -12.91 -10.13
N SER A 28 -40.14 -13.75 -10.63
CA SER A 28 -39.33 -13.50 -11.83
C SER A 28 -40.20 -13.36 -13.08
N LYS A 29 -41.23 -14.20 -13.24
CA LYS A 29 -42.19 -14.09 -14.37
C LYS A 29 -43.03 -12.84 -14.32
N ALA A 30 -43.48 -12.41 -13.15
CA ALA A 30 -44.23 -11.16 -12.96
C ALA A 30 -43.39 -9.93 -13.34
N PHE A 31 -42.12 -9.89 -12.91
CA PHE A 31 -41.19 -8.86 -13.33
C PHE A 31 -40.97 -8.85 -14.83
N GLU A 32 -40.75 -10.02 -15.42
CA GLU A 32 -40.52 -10.15 -16.88
C GLU A 32 -41.73 -9.61 -17.69
N ALA A 33 -42.95 -9.90 -17.27
CA ALA A 33 -44.14 -9.37 -17.91
C ALA A 33 -44.24 -7.84 -17.78
N GLN A 34 -43.93 -7.27 -16.61
CA GLN A 34 -43.88 -5.84 -16.36
C GLN A 34 -42.80 -5.15 -17.23
N PHE A 35 -41.61 -5.73 -17.25
CA PHE A 35 -40.47 -5.22 -18.02
C PHE A 35 -40.76 -5.23 -19.54
N ARG A 36 -41.28 -6.35 -20.07
CA ARG A 36 -41.59 -6.50 -21.50
C ARG A 36 -42.56 -5.45 -21.99
N LYS A 37 -43.56 -5.07 -21.19
CA LYS A 37 -44.52 -4.01 -21.53
C LYS A 37 -43.80 -2.68 -21.77
N VAL A 38 -42.90 -2.28 -20.90
CA VAL A 38 -42.11 -1.03 -21.01
C VAL A 38 -41.02 -1.14 -22.07
N ALA A 39 -40.35 -2.30 -22.16
CA ALA A 39 -39.20 -2.49 -23.03
C ALA A 39 -39.55 -2.48 -24.51
N VAL A 40 -40.71 -3.04 -24.92
CA VAL A 40 -41.14 -3.08 -26.33
C VAL A 40 -41.26 -1.68 -26.90
N ASP A 41 -41.88 -0.76 -26.17
CA ASP A 41 -42.17 0.58 -26.66
C ASP A 41 -40.94 1.53 -26.56
N HIS A 42 -40.07 1.36 -25.55
CA HIS A 42 -39.05 2.35 -25.24
C HIS A 42 -37.59 1.86 -25.32
N CYS A 43 -37.33 0.55 -25.41
CA CYS A 43 -35.96 -0.02 -25.30
C CYS A 43 -35.57 -0.88 -26.51
N VAL A 44 -36.50 -1.72 -27.02
CA VAL A 44 -36.21 -2.78 -28.02
C VAL A 44 -35.83 -2.19 -29.38
N SER A 45 -36.29 -0.99 -29.73
CA SER A 45 -35.88 -0.32 -30.97
C SER A 45 -34.36 -0.07 -31.07
N CYS A 46 -33.66 -0.03 -29.95
CA CYS A 46 -32.19 0.11 -29.88
C CYS A 46 -31.47 -1.13 -29.32
N HIS A 47 -32.16 -1.91 -28.49
CA HIS A 47 -31.62 -3.12 -27.80
C HIS A 47 -32.42 -4.37 -28.13
N GLY A 48 -32.75 -4.55 -29.42
CA GLY A 48 -33.58 -5.62 -29.95
C GLY A 48 -32.91 -6.40 -31.08
N PRO A 49 -33.75 -7.10 -31.90
CA PRO A 49 -33.20 -7.94 -32.97
C PRO A 49 -32.51 -7.16 -34.06
N ASP A 50 -33.06 -5.99 -34.44
CA ASP A 50 -32.59 -5.22 -35.60
C ASP A 50 -31.40 -4.31 -35.23
N LEU A 51 -31.31 -3.89 -33.97
CA LEU A 51 -30.23 -3.04 -33.48
C LEU A 51 -29.82 -3.48 -32.08
N GLN A 52 -28.51 -3.82 -31.89
CA GLN A 52 -27.97 -4.31 -30.63
C GLN A 52 -26.93 -3.33 -30.09
N ARG A 53 -27.34 -2.13 -29.72
CA ARG A 53 -26.39 -1.13 -29.17
C ARG A 53 -25.71 -1.66 -27.92
N ALA A 54 -24.38 -1.52 -27.87
CA ALA A 54 -23.52 -2.07 -26.83
C ALA A 54 -23.63 -3.60 -26.65
N GLY A 55 -24.04 -4.33 -27.69
CA GLY A 55 -24.19 -5.79 -27.65
C GLY A 55 -25.36 -6.27 -26.76
N LEU A 56 -26.23 -5.36 -26.30
CA LEU A 56 -27.31 -5.68 -25.35
C LEU A 56 -28.62 -6.00 -26.11
N ARG A 57 -29.19 -7.16 -25.77
CA ARG A 57 -30.50 -7.68 -26.30
C ARG A 57 -31.50 -7.75 -25.17
N LEU A 58 -32.27 -6.68 -24.92
CA LEU A 58 -33.27 -6.62 -23.85
C LEU A 58 -34.51 -7.46 -24.12
N ASP A 59 -34.80 -7.74 -25.37
CA ASP A 59 -35.89 -8.64 -25.79
C ASP A 59 -35.62 -10.11 -25.44
N LYS A 60 -34.32 -10.49 -25.25
CA LYS A 60 -33.89 -11.86 -24.90
C LYS A 60 -33.25 -11.97 -23.52
N LEU A 61 -33.06 -10.86 -22.81
CA LEU A 61 -32.43 -10.88 -21.48
C LEU A 61 -33.38 -11.57 -20.47
N PRO A 62 -33.03 -12.78 -19.97
CA PRO A 62 -33.89 -13.47 -19.01
C PRO A 62 -33.87 -12.79 -17.64
N ALA A 63 -34.97 -12.93 -16.90
CA ALA A 63 -35.05 -12.49 -15.50
C ALA A 63 -34.41 -13.52 -14.54
N ALA A 64 -33.26 -14.07 -14.93
CA ALA A 64 -32.52 -15.08 -14.17
C ALA A 64 -31.52 -14.40 -13.22
N PHE A 65 -31.99 -13.74 -12.17
CA PHE A 65 -31.17 -12.97 -11.21
C PHE A 65 -30.23 -13.82 -10.35
N ALA A 66 -30.43 -15.13 -10.28
CA ALA A 66 -29.52 -16.07 -9.62
C ALA A 66 -28.21 -16.23 -10.41
N ASP A 67 -28.26 -16.14 -11.73
CA ASP A 67 -27.08 -16.16 -12.59
C ASP A 67 -26.29 -14.83 -12.44
N LYS A 68 -24.99 -14.94 -12.17
CA LYS A 68 -24.13 -13.80 -11.88
C LYS A 68 -24.01 -12.85 -13.07
N ASP A 69 -23.83 -13.36 -14.27
CA ASP A 69 -23.61 -12.55 -15.47
C ASP A 69 -24.91 -11.86 -15.92
N THR A 70 -26.02 -12.56 -15.86
CA THR A 70 -27.36 -12.01 -16.11
C THR A 70 -27.70 -10.93 -15.08
N ALA A 71 -27.47 -11.19 -13.80
CA ALA A 71 -27.68 -10.19 -12.75
C ALA A 71 -26.81 -8.94 -12.98
N ALA A 72 -25.55 -9.08 -13.40
CA ALA A 72 -24.67 -7.95 -13.70
C ALA A 72 -25.19 -7.10 -14.87
N MET A 73 -25.80 -7.72 -15.89
CA MET A 73 -26.47 -6.99 -16.98
C MET A 73 -27.68 -6.21 -16.47
N TRP A 74 -28.50 -6.82 -15.62
CA TRP A 74 -29.65 -6.14 -15.01
C TRP A 74 -29.25 -4.98 -14.08
N VAL A 75 -28.11 -5.12 -13.35
CA VAL A 75 -27.54 -4.02 -12.58
C VAL A 75 -27.18 -2.84 -13.47
N LYS A 76 -26.56 -3.07 -14.64
CA LYS A 76 -26.28 -2.01 -15.61
C LYS A 76 -27.56 -1.34 -16.14
N VAL A 77 -28.60 -2.12 -16.42
CA VAL A 77 -29.90 -1.59 -16.83
C VAL A 77 -30.49 -0.71 -15.73
N LEU A 78 -30.55 -1.22 -14.48
CA LEU A 78 -31.02 -0.45 -13.32
C LEU A 78 -30.27 0.88 -13.17
N ASP A 79 -28.93 0.84 -13.19
CA ASP A 79 -28.09 2.02 -12.97
C ASP A 79 -28.28 3.08 -14.08
N ARG A 80 -28.34 2.68 -15.35
CA ARG A 80 -28.51 3.59 -16.48
C ARG A 80 -29.89 4.24 -16.51
N VAL A 81 -30.94 3.46 -16.21
CA VAL A 81 -32.31 4.00 -16.16
C VAL A 81 -32.48 4.90 -14.93
N SER A 82 -32.00 4.48 -13.75
CA SER A 82 -32.09 5.29 -12.52
C SER A 82 -31.37 6.65 -12.64
N LYS A 83 -30.24 6.70 -13.37
CA LYS A 83 -29.49 7.93 -13.64
C LYS A 83 -30.10 8.79 -14.75
N GLY A 84 -31.19 8.36 -15.38
CA GLY A 84 -31.79 9.03 -16.50
C GLY A 84 -30.93 9.06 -17.78
N GLU A 85 -29.93 8.16 -17.87
CA GLU A 85 -29.08 8.02 -19.05
C GLU A 85 -29.78 7.23 -20.17
N MET A 86 -30.74 6.36 -19.79
CA MET A 86 -31.54 5.57 -20.71
C MET A 86 -33.04 5.70 -20.39
N PRO A 87 -33.89 5.80 -21.40
CA PRO A 87 -33.61 6.12 -22.82
C PRO A 87 -32.86 7.45 -22.98
N PRO A 88 -32.09 7.66 -24.08
CA PRO A 88 -31.40 8.93 -24.33
C PRO A 88 -32.37 10.11 -24.35
N LYS A 89 -31.88 11.33 -24.03
CA LYS A 89 -32.70 12.53 -23.89
C LYS A 89 -33.52 12.90 -25.15
N ASN A 90 -33.06 12.48 -26.32
CA ASN A 90 -33.75 12.71 -27.63
C ASN A 90 -34.70 11.56 -28.03
N LYS A 91 -35.02 10.67 -27.12
CA LYS A 91 -35.97 9.57 -27.33
C LYS A 91 -37.14 9.67 -26.36
N GLU A 92 -38.28 9.15 -26.75
CA GLU A 92 -39.44 9.05 -25.89
C GLU A 92 -39.14 8.18 -24.69
N ARG A 93 -39.55 8.63 -23.50
CA ARG A 93 -39.32 7.96 -22.23
C ARG A 93 -40.62 7.36 -21.71
N PRO A 94 -40.55 6.21 -21.05
CA PRO A 94 -41.70 5.63 -20.38
C PRO A 94 -42.23 6.59 -19.30
N PRO A 95 -43.53 6.52 -18.98
CA PRO A 95 -44.10 7.29 -17.89
C PRO A 95 -43.34 7.13 -16.58
N GLU A 96 -43.12 8.23 -15.88
CA GLU A 96 -42.29 8.24 -14.64
C GLU A 96 -42.81 7.23 -13.61
N LYS A 97 -44.12 7.13 -13.40
CA LYS A 97 -44.75 6.19 -12.45
C LYS A 97 -44.45 4.73 -12.84
N GLU A 98 -44.48 4.37 -14.11
CA GLU A 98 -44.17 3.01 -14.59
C GLU A 98 -42.68 2.72 -14.44
N THR A 99 -41.82 3.70 -14.78
CA THR A 99 -40.37 3.61 -14.62
C THR A 99 -40.01 3.38 -13.17
N GLN A 100 -40.52 4.15 -12.24
CA GLN A 100 -40.23 4.00 -10.81
C GLN A 100 -40.72 2.66 -10.27
N ALA A 101 -41.93 2.21 -10.64
CA ALA A 101 -42.42 0.89 -10.23
C ALA A 101 -41.50 -0.26 -10.73
N LEU A 102 -41.03 -0.16 -11.98
CA LEU A 102 -40.10 -1.11 -12.57
C LEU A 102 -38.75 -1.12 -11.84
N LEU A 103 -38.19 0.06 -11.56
CA LEU A 103 -36.90 0.18 -10.86
C LEU A 103 -36.97 -0.34 -9.43
N VAL A 104 -38.05 -0.07 -8.70
CA VAL A 104 -38.28 -0.60 -7.34
C VAL A 104 -38.32 -2.12 -7.36
N ASN A 105 -39.08 -2.71 -8.29
CA ASN A 105 -39.20 -4.17 -8.41
C ASN A 105 -37.84 -4.78 -8.80
N LEU A 106 -37.17 -4.26 -9.83
CA LEU A 106 -35.85 -4.74 -10.26
C LEU A 106 -34.81 -4.67 -9.13
N ARG A 107 -34.79 -3.58 -8.37
CA ARG A 107 -33.90 -3.42 -7.21
C ARG A 107 -34.16 -4.49 -6.16
N ALA A 108 -35.42 -4.77 -5.83
CA ALA A 108 -35.80 -5.80 -4.86
C ALA A 108 -35.34 -7.19 -5.34
N GLN A 109 -35.56 -7.54 -6.62
CA GLN A 109 -35.12 -8.82 -7.18
C GLN A 109 -33.60 -8.99 -7.12
N LEU A 110 -32.85 -7.99 -7.58
CA LEU A 110 -31.39 -8.00 -7.56
C LEU A 110 -30.84 -8.08 -6.11
N HIS A 111 -31.47 -7.37 -5.18
CA HIS A 111 -31.07 -7.37 -3.78
C HIS A 111 -31.28 -8.77 -3.17
N THR A 112 -32.46 -9.36 -3.34
CA THR A 112 -32.76 -10.71 -2.84
C THR A 112 -31.82 -11.75 -3.45
N ALA A 113 -31.61 -11.73 -4.76
CA ALA A 113 -30.70 -12.66 -5.42
C ALA A 113 -29.24 -12.49 -4.95
N SER A 114 -28.80 -11.25 -4.73
CA SER A 114 -27.45 -10.97 -4.22
C SER A 114 -27.27 -11.47 -2.77
N LEU A 115 -28.29 -11.27 -1.89
CA LEU A 115 -28.26 -11.80 -0.52
C LEU A 115 -28.24 -13.33 -0.50
N THR A 116 -29.12 -13.98 -1.25
CA THR A 116 -29.15 -15.45 -1.34
C THR A 116 -27.79 -16.00 -1.76
N ARG A 117 -27.14 -15.36 -2.74
CA ARG A 117 -25.79 -15.75 -3.19
C ARG A 117 -24.75 -15.55 -2.07
N GLN A 118 -24.80 -14.44 -1.33
CA GLN A 118 -23.92 -14.21 -0.18
C GLN A 118 -24.13 -15.27 0.92
N GLU A 119 -25.36 -15.69 1.14
CA GLU A 119 -25.71 -16.73 2.14
C GLU A 119 -25.22 -18.12 1.71
N THR A 120 -25.27 -18.44 0.44
CA THR A 120 -24.92 -19.78 -0.07
C THR A 120 -23.44 -19.92 -0.43
N GLU A 121 -22.85 -18.93 -1.09
CA GLU A 121 -21.49 -18.96 -1.61
C GLU A 121 -20.50 -18.15 -0.79
N GLY A 122 -21.01 -17.17 -0.01
CA GLY A 122 -20.20 -16.15 0.65
C GLY A 122 -19.73 -15.04 -0.31
N ARG A 123 -19.05 -14.02 0.23
CA ARG A 123 -18.43 -12.93 -0.56
C ARG A 123 -17.15 -13.39 -1.22
N VAL A 124 -16.36 -14.12 -0.47
CA VAL A 124 -15.04 -14.61 -0.84
C VAL A 124 -14.99 -16.08 -0.54
N VAL A 125 -14.79 -16.88 -1.56
CA VAL A 125 -14.68 -18.34 -1.37
C VAL A 125 -13.35 -18.68 -0.69
N LEU A 126 -12.26 -18.08 -1.15
CA LEU A 126 -10.92 -18.29 -0.61
C LEU A 126 -10.01 -17.13 -1.04
N ARG A 127 -9.35 -16.44 -0.09
CA ARG A 127 -8.43 -15.34 -0.35
C ARG A 127 -7.01 -15.72 0.06
N ARG A 128 -6.08 -15.75 -0.88
CA ARG A 128 -4.65 -15.90 -0.60
C ARG A 128 -4.10 -14.62 0.05
N LEU A 129 -3.09 -14.74 0.92
CA LEU A 129 -2.28 -13.59 1.30
C LEU A 129 -1.58 -13.03 0.06
N ASN A 130 -1.61 -11.70 -0.12
CA ASN A 130 -0.75 -11.06 -1.09
C ASN A 130 0.71 -11.04 -0.59
N ARG A 131 1.66 -10.67 -1.46
CA ARG A 131 3.10 -10.70 -1.11
C ARG A 131 3.46 -9.81 0.07
N THR A 132 2.76 -8.68 0.26
CA THR A 132 2.97 -7.77 1.40
C THR A 132 2.44 -8.41 2.68
N GLU A 133 1.23 -8.93 2.66
CA GLU A 133 0.60 -9.61 3.80
C GLU A 133 1.40 -10.86 4.22
N TYR A 134 1.93 -11.61 3.25
CA TYR A 134 2.78 -12.77 3.53
C TYR A 134 4.07 -12.36 4.23
N GLU A 135 4.80 -11.36 3.71
CA GLU A 135 6.03 -10.85 4.30
C GLU A 135 5.80 -10.31 5.72
N THR A 136 4.80 -9.45 5.90
CA THR A 136 4.50 -8.85 7.21
C THR A 136 4.05 -9.89 8.23
N SER A 137 3.27 -10.91 7.77
CA SER A 137 2.89 -12.04 8.63
C SER A 137 4.09 -12.84 9.08
N LEU A 138 5.06 -13.12 8.19
CA LEU A 138 6.30 -13.78 8.58
C LEU A 138 7.14 -12.94 9.54
N ARG A 139 7.27 -11.63 9.28
CA ARG A 139 8.01 -10.72 10.16
C ARG A 139 7.43 -10.71 11.57
N ASP A 140 6.11 -10.58 11.69
CA ASP A 140 5.43 -10.50 12.99
C ASP A 140 5.41 -11.86 13.71
N LEU A 141 5.15 -12.96 12.99
CA LEU A 141 5.12 -14.31 13.55
C LEU A 141 6.51 -14.77 14.04
N LEU A 142 7.53 -14.52 13.22
CA LEU A 142 8.89 -14.98 13.47
C LEU A 142 9.75 -13.96 14.26
N GLY A 143 9.29 -12.71 14.41
CA GLY A 143 10.07 -11.66 15.08
C GLY A 143 11.35 -11.31 14.33
N THR A 144 11.29 -11.19 13.00
CA THR A 144 12.44 -10.91 12.13
C THR A 144 12.15 -9.74 11.18
N SER A 145 13.19 -9.05 10.73
CA SER A 145 13.10 -7.96 9.73
C SER A 145 13.39 -8.43 8.29
N VAL A 146 13.18 -9.72 8.00
CA VAL A 146 13.47 -10.31 6.70
C VAL A 146 12.66 -9.64 5.56
N ASP A 147 13.33 -9.42 4.43
CA ASP A 147 12.70 -9.00 3.18
C ASP A 147 12.57 -10.23 2.26
N VAL A 148 11.34 -10.71 2.08
CA VAL A 148 11.01 -11.84 1.21
C VAL A 148 10.07 -11.45 0.07
N ARG A 149 9.50 -10.26 0.10
CA ARG A 149 8.57 -9.76 -0.93
C ARG A 149 9.19 -9.81 -2.33
N VAL A 150 10.47 -9.50 -2.44
CA VAL A 150 11.23 -9.53 -3.72
C VAL A 150 11.38 -10.95 -4.31
N LEU A 151 11.18 -11.99 -3.53
CA LEU A 151 11.21 -13.38 -3.99
C LEU A 151 9.87 -13.82 -4.59
N LEU A 152 8.78 -13.14 -4.23
CA LEU A 152 7.42 -13.52 -4.62
C LEU A 152 7.03 -12.79 -5.91
N PRO A 153 6.25 -13.45 -6.80
CA PRO A 153 5.66 -12.80 -7.96
C PRO A 153 4.81 -11.59 -7.57
N ASP A 154 4.68 -10.64 -8.48
CA ASP A 154 3.76 -9.52 -8.30
C ASP A 154 2.31 -10.01 -8.24
N ASP A 155 1.51 -9.41 -7.38
CA ASP A 155 0.08 -9.67 -7.30
C ASP A 155 -0.68 -8.79 -8.30
N ASN A 156 -1.71 -9.36 -8.92
CA ASN A 156 -2.63 -8.60 -9.75
C ASN A 156 -3.52 -7.71 -8.88
N VAL A 157 -4.14 -6.71 -9.51
CA VAL A 157 -5.03 -5.74 -8.85
C VAL A 157 -6.45 -5.90 -9.37
N ALA A 158 -7.42 -5.96 -8.46
CA ALA A 158 -8.85 -5.89 -8.77
C ALA A 158 -9.52 -4.83 -7.88
N ALA A 159 -10.52 -4.12 -8.40
CA ALA A 159 -11.24 -3.05 -7.71
C ALA A 159 -10.33 -1.97 -7.07
N GLY A 160 -9.06 -1.88 -7.54
CA GLY A 160 -8.05 -0.93 -7.07
C GLY A 160 -7.12 -1.45 -5.97
N PHE A 161 -7.21 -2.74 -5.58
CA PHE A 161 -6.41 -3.32 -4.51
C PHE A 161 -5.83 -4.69 -4.87
N ASP A 162 -4.64 -4.98 -4.38
CA ASP A 162 -3.90 -6.24 -4.58
C ASP A 162 -4.28 -7.34 -3.56
N ASN A 163 -5.20 -7.05 -2.65
CA ASN A 163 -5.70 -8.00 -1.67
C ASN A 163 -7.10 -8.54 -2.00
N VAL A 164 -7.63 -8.24 -3.16
CA VAL A 164 -8.94 -8.73 -3.62
C VAL A 164 -8.81 -10.14 -4.17
N ALA A 165 -9.61 -11.07 -3.64
CA ALA A 165 -9.53 -12.50 -3.96
C ALA A 165 -9.59 -12.82 -5.46
N ALA A 166 -10.40 -12.08 -6.23
CA ALA A 166 -10.54 -12.27 -7.67
C ALA A 166 -9.25 -12.03 -8.48
N ALA A 167 -8.26 -11.35 -7.90
CA ALA A 167 -6.97 -11.07 -8.52
C ALA A 167 -5.83 -11.96 -8.02
N LEU A 168 -6.08 -12.81 -7.01
CA LEU A 168 -5.04 -13.54 -6.28
C LEU A 168 -4.97 -15.02 -6.70
N ASP A 169 -4.45 -15.25 -7.88
CA ASP A 169 -4.23 -16.60 -8.40
C ASP A 169 -3.07 -17.31 -7.69
N VAL A 170 -3.08 -18.65 -7.74
CA VAL A 170 -1.99 -19.52 -7.27
C VAL A 170 -1.49 -20.38 -8.42
N SER A 171 -0.21 -20.25 -8.73
CA SER A 171 0.47 -21.10 -9.70
C SER A 171 1.55 -21.96 -9.04
N SER A 172 2.08 -22.94 -9.75
CA SER A 172 3.24 -23.72 -9.29
C SER A 172 4.45 -22.84 -8.98
N ALA A 173 4.65 -21.76 -9.75
CA ALA A 173 5.71 -20.80 -9.48
C ALA A 173 5.52 -20.10 -8.12
N HIS A 174 4.29 -19.71 -7.76
CA HIS A 174 4.01 -19.15 -6.43
C HIS A 174 4.39 -20.14 -5.32
N LEU A 175 4.03 -21.43 -5.45
CA LEU A 175 4.31 -22.44 -4.41
C LEU A 175 5.81 -22.63 -4.20
N LEU A 176 6.61 -22.66 -5.28
CA LEU A 176 8.07 -22.74 -5.17
C LEU A 176 8.66 -21.50 -4.47
N ARG A 177 8.18 -20.31 -4.85
CA ARG A 177 8.66 -19.07 -4.25
C ARG A 177 8.26 -18.91 -2.78
N TYR A 178 7.08 -19.41 -2.37
CA TYR A 178 6.72 -19.47 -0.96
C TYR A 178 7.67 -20.36 -0.16
N GLN A 179 8.14 -21.49 -0.72
CA GLN A 179 9.13 -22.34 -0.06
C GLN A 179 10.46 -21.62 0.15
N ASP A 180 10.97 -20.91 -0.89
CA ASP A 180 12.20 -20.12 -0.80
C ASP A 180 12.06 -18.99 0.24
N ALA A 181 10.93 -18.29 0.23
CA ALA A 181 10.64 -17.19 1.14
C ALA A 181 10.52 -17.67 2.60
N ALA A 182 9.78 -18.76 2.84
CA ALA A 182 9.65 -19.37 4.17
C ALA A 182 10.99 -19.84 4.70
N GLU A 183 11.78 -20.53 3.89
CA GLU A 183 13.12 -21.02 4.32
C GLU A 183 14.05 -19.85 4.65
N LYS A 184 14.09 -18.81 3.79
CA LYS A 184 14.88 -17.61 4.07
C LYS A 184 14.47 -16.95 5.38
N ALA A 185 13.16 -16.79 5.63
CA ALA A 185 12.65 -16.18 6.85
C ALA A 185 13.00 -17.01 8.09
N LEU A 186 12.78 -18.32 8.05
CA LEU A 186 13.10 -19.23 9.15
C LEU A 186 14.59 -19.24 9.49
N ARG A 187 15.46 -19.24 8.48
CA ARG A 187 16.91 -19.22 8.70
C ARG A 187 17.42 -17.92 9.32
N THR A 188 16.74 -16.79 9.09
CA THR A 188 17.16 -15.51 9.70
C THR A 188 16.99 -15.45 11.21
N VAL A 189 16.11 -16.26 11.79
CA VAL A 189 15.91 -16.29 13.25
C VAL A 189 16.86 -17.21 13.98
N ILE A 190 17.60 -18.07 13.27
CA ILE A 190 18.60 -18.97 13.86
C ILE A 190 19.97 -18.29 13.82
N PRO A 191 20.50 -17.86 14.96
CA PRO A 191 21.80 -17.21 14.97
C PRO A 191 22.91 -18.25 14.75
N SER A 192 23.77 -17.99 13.77
CA SER A 192 24.87 -18.87 13.41
C SER A 192 26.08 -18.78 14.36
N ARG A 193 26.16 -17.69 15.13
CA ARG A 193 27.23 -17.43 16.12
C ARG A 193 26.73 -16.49 17.22
N PRO A 194 27.37 -16.47 18.41
CA PRO A 194 27.11 -15.42 19.40
C PRO A 194 27.45 -14.03 18.86
N PRO A 195 26.77 -12.97 19.30
CA PRO A 195 27.11 -11.62 18.91
C PRO A 195 28.53 -11.29 19.44
N THR A 196 29.32 -10.68 18.57
CA THR A 196 30.62 -10.11 18.99
C THR A 196 30.40 -8.62 19.21
N ALA A 197 30.64 -8.14 20.40
CA ALA A 197 30.57 -6.72 20.71
C ALA A 197 31.48 -5.93 19.76
N PHE A 198 30.91 -4.95 19.10
CA PHE A 198 31.60 -4.10 18.17
C PHE A 198 31.30 -2.64 18.53
N LYS A 199 32.37 -1.86 18.69
CA LYS A 199 32.26 -0.43 18.91
C LYS A 199 33.40 0.26 18.20
N GLU A 200 33.06 1.21 17.34
CA GLU A 200 34.04 2.03 16.65
C GLU A 200 33.57 3.48 16.60
N ARG A 201 34.45 4.39 17.03
CA ARG A 201 34.31 5.84 16.88
C ARG A 201 35.39 6.32 15.94
N ARG A 202 35.03 7.20 15.02
CA ARG A 202 35.93 7.86 14.07
C ARG A 202 35.74 9.37 14.16
N THR A 203 36.82 10.10 14.33
CA THR A 203 36.80 11.56 14.16
C THR A 203 36.65 11.92 12.67
N GLY A 204 36.27 13.17 12.37
CA GLY A 204 36.20 13.65 10.98
C GLY A 204 37.49 13.43 10.20
N LYS A 205 38.67 13.62 10.85
CA LYS A 205 39.99 13.33 10.27
C LYS A 205 40.16 11.84 9.98
N GLN A 206 39.85 10.99 10.95
CA GLN A 206 39.97 9.52 10.78
C GLN A 206 39.06 8.97 9.66
N ILE A 207 37.92 9.58 9.41
CA ILE A 207 37.05 9.23 8.26
C ILE A 207 37.82 9.46 6.95
N THR A 208 38.52 10.59 6.83
CA THR A 208 39.24 10.96 5.60
C THR A 208 40.51 10.13 5.38
N GLU A 209 41.15 9.66 6.46
CA GLU A 209 42.38 8.86 6.40
C GLU A 209 42.12 7.41 5.97
N LYS A 210 40.95 6.87 6.28
CA LYS A 210 40.58 5.47 5.98
C LYS A 210 40.36 5.19 4.49
N MET A 211 40.13 6.22 3.67
CA MET A 211 39.84 6.06 2.24
C MET A 211 40.65 7.07 1.42
N THR A 212 41.48 6.55 0.50
CA THR A 212 42.35 7.41 -0.36
C THR A 212 41.56 8.39 -1.26
N VAL A 213 40.33 8.05 -1.59
CA VAL A 213 39.40 8.90 -2.38
C VAL A 213 39.10 10.27 -1.74
N TRP A 214 39.25 10.41 -0.42
CA TRP A 214 39.10 11.69 0.27
C TRP A 214 40.14 12.74 -0.15
N LYS A 215 41.29 12.31 -0.69
CA LYS A 215 42.31 13.21 -1.21
C LYS A 215 41.79 14.10 -2.33
N ASP A 216 40.81 13.61 -3.11
CA ASP A 216 40.22 14.38 -4.19
C ASP A 216 39.15 15.39 -3.69
N MET A 217 38.62 15.19 -2.50
CA MET A 217 37.60 16.05 -1.90
C MET A 217 38.19 17.15 -1.01
N LEU A 218 39.26 16.82 -0.27
CA LEU A 218 39.93 17.78 0.60
C LEU A 218 40.55 18.92 -0.22
N GLY A 219 40.21 20.14 0.17
CA GLY A 219 40.61 21.36 -0.54
C GLY A 219 39.71 21.73 -1.73
N LYS A 220 38.74 20.89 -2.10
CA LYS A 220 37.76 21.21 -3.17
C LYS A 220 36.36 21.44 -2.61
N GLY A 221 35.76 20.45 -2.01
CA GLY A 221 34.40 20.49 -1.44
C GLY A 221 34.34 20.11 0.01
N ALA A 222 35.48 19.76 0.60
CA ALA A 222 35.63 19.46 2.01
C ALA A 222 36.93 20.03 2.55
N ARG A 223 37.02 20.29 3.87
CA ARG A 223 38.24 20.66 4.57
C ARG A 223 38.25 20.10 5.99
N LEU A 224 39.43 20.01 6.56
CA LEU A 224 39.58 19.69 7.98
C LEU A 224 39.80 20.98 8.79
N ASP A 225 39.20 21.00 9.98
CA ASP A 225 39.43 21.98 11.02
C ASP A 225 39.81 21.24 12.31
N GLY A 226 41.09 21.08 12.56
CA GLY A 226 41.58 20.10 13.52
C GLY A 226 41.14 18.66 13.15
N ASP A 227 40.42 18.02 14.04
CA ASP A 227 39.85 16.66 13.80
C ASP A 227 38.43 16.69 13.22
N THR A 228 37.82 17.86 13.00
CA THR A 228 36.47 18.04 12.47
C THR A 228 36.50 18.08 10.94
N LEU A 229 35.67 17.27 10.28
CA LEU A 229 35.46 17.28 8.85
C LEU A 229 34.34 18.25 8.49
N LEU A 230 34.64 19.28 7.70
CA LEU A 230 33.66 20.21 7.15
C LEU A 230 33.36 19.84 5.68
N LEU A 231 32.06 19.62 5.40
CA LEU A 231 31.54 19.28 4.08
C LEU A 231 30.73 20.46 3.56
N HIS A 232 31.14 21.08 2.45
CA HIS A 232 30.44 22.19 1.79
C HIS A 232 29.66 21.71 0.54
N VAL A 233 29.90 20.48 0.12
CA VAL A 233 29.17 19.80 -0.94
C VAL A 233 28.80 18.38 -0.47
N ARG A 234 27.79 17.78 -1.12
CA ARG A 234 27.50 16.35 -0.95
C ARG A 234 28.60 15.53 -1.61
N PRO A 235 29.33 14.70 -0.86
CA PRO A 235 30.31 13.80 -1.45
C PRO A 235 29.68 12.84 -2.46
N TYR A 236 30.45 12.31 -3.38
CA TYR A 236 30.01 11.19 -4.22
C TYR A 236 29.65 9.97 -3.36
N SER A 237 28.75 9.12 -3.83
CA SER A 237 28.31 7.93 -3.11
C SER A 237 29.46 6.98 -2.72
N HIS A 238 30.54 6.95 -3.49
CA HIS A 238 31.73 6.17 -3.20
C HIS A 238 32.71 6.86 -2.23
N ILE A 239 32.41 8.07 -1.74
CA ILE A 239 33.22 8.83 -0.77
C ILE A 239 32.33 9.17 0.45
N PRO A 240 31.83 8.17 1.21
CA PRO A 240 30.87 8.45 2.24
C PRO A 240 31.51 9.01 3.52
N CYS A 241 30.87 10.01 4.13
CA CYS A 241 31.08 10.33 5.53
C CYS A 241 30.24 9.35 6.36
N ALA A 242 30.88 8.26 6.85
CA ALA A 242 30.16 7.12 7.38
C ALA A 242 30.81 6.51 8.63
N THR A 243 29.98 5.75 9.36
CA THR A 243 30.47 4.84 10.40
C THR A 243 31.36 3.74 9.81
N ALA A 244 31.99 2.96 10.67
CA ALA A 244 32.59 1.71 10.25
C ALA A 244 31.51 0.73 9.75
N PRO A 245 31.82 -0.14 8.74
CA PRO A 245 30.97 -1.23 8.35
C PRO A 245 30.86 -2.27 9.47
N VAL A 246 29.62 -2.72 9.74
CA VAL A 246 29.39 -3.68 10.82
C VAL A 246 29.86 -5.09 10.44
N PRO A 247 30.45 -5.85 11.37
CA PRO A 247 31.00 -7.19 11.08
C PRO A 247 29.92 -8.27 10.95
N GLN A 248 28.71 -8.04 11.50
CA GLN A 248 27.62 -9.00 11.50
C GLN A 248 26.26 -8.30 11.48
N ALA A 249 25.21 -9.03 11.10
CA ALA A 249 23.85 -8.52 11.15
C ALA A 249 23.37 -8.34 12.60
N GLY A 250 22.56 -7.32 12.85
CA GLY A 250 21.94 -7.02 14.15
C GLY A 250 21.48 -5.58 14.24
N LYS A 251 20.94 -5.21 15.39
CA LYS A 251 20.57 -3.82 15.70
C LYS A 251 21.78 -3.09 16.27
N TYR A 252 22.07 -1.93 15.73
CA TYR A 252 23.20 -1.10 16.13
C TYR A 252 22.72 0.28 16.54
N ARG A 253 23.34 0.82 17.62
CA ARG A 253 23.22 2.21 18.01
C ARG A 253 24.25 3.04 17.24
N VAL A 254 23.76 4.05 16.54
CA VAL A 254 24.57 4.97 15.74
C VAL A 254 24.48 6.35 16.34
N ARG A 255 25.62 7.00 16.57
CA ARG A 255 25.72 8.36 17.11
C ARG A 255 26.66 9.20 16.27
N ALA A 256 26.40 10.50 16.19
CA ALA A 256 27.31 11.45 15.57
C ALA A 256 27.25 12.79 16.30
N SER A 257 28.39 13.48 16.42
CA SER A 257 28.43 14.88 16.80
C SER A 257 28.59 15.73 15.56
N VAL A 258 27.59 16.56 15.28
CA VAL A 258 27.47 17.35 14.04
C VAL A 258 26.94 18.75 14.31
N TYR A 259 27.31 19.71 13.46
CA TYR A 259 26.72 21.06 13.46
C TYR A 259 26.76 21.68 12.06
N ALA A 260 25.89 22.64 11.80
CA ALA A 260 25.90 23.39 10.54
C ALA A 260 26.86 24.58 10.64
N VAL A 261 27.40 25.00 9.50
CA VAL A 261 28.22 26.25 9.37
C VAL A 261 27.67 27.06 8.21
N GLY A 262 27.77 28.39 8.32
CA GLY A 262 27.46 29.36 7.25
C GLY A 262 26.00 29.38 6.77
N THR A 263 25.04 29.03 7.60
CA THR A 263 23.60 28.84 7.24
C THR A 263 22.71 30.04 7.56
N ASP A 264 23.23 31.22 7.85
CA ASP A 264 22.45 32.41 8.20
C ASP A 264 21.37 32.16 9.28
N GLY A 265 21.71 31.34 10.27
CA GLY A 265 20.82 30.94 11.37
C GLY A 265 19.81 29.84 11.07
N LYS A 266 19.71 29.37 9.82
CA LYS A 266 18.82 28.30 9.47
C LYS A 266 19.47 26.93 9.74
N PRO A 267 18.71 25.89 10.13
CA PRO A 267 19.23 24.54 10.24
C PRO A 267 19.59 23.96 8.88
N LEU A 268 20.57 23.06 8.85
CA LEU A 268 20.95 22.28 7.68
C LEU A 268 20.27 20.92 7.71
N ALA A 269 19.53 20.56 6.67
CA ALA A 269 18.95 19.25 6.57
C ALA A 269 20.03 18.18 6.32
N MET A 270 20.17 17.23 7.24
CA MET A 270 21.06 16.08 7.14
C MET A 270 20.26 14.80 7.02
N ARG A 271 20.65 13.91 6.14
CA ARG A 271 20.11 12.56 6.06
C ARG A 271 21.08 11.52 6.62
N LEU A 272 20.52 10.49 7.27
CA LEU A 272 21.19 9.26 7.63
C LEU A 272 20.73 8.20 6.64
N VAL A 273 21.69 7.49 6.08
CA VAL A 273 21.42 6.52 5.01
C VAL A 273 22.11 5.21 5.35
N ARG A 274 21.40 4.10 5.20
CA ARG A 274 21.99 2.75 5.24
C ARG A 274 22.54 2.42 3.87
N ASP A 275 23.84 2.07 3.79
CA ASP A 275 24.54 1.75 2.56
C ASP A 275 25.35 0.45 2.73
N ASP A 276 25.59 -0.27 1.62
CA ASP A 276 26.30 -1.53 1.55
C ASP A 276 27.72 -1.42 0.99
N GLN A 277 28.35 -0.27 1.13
CA GLN A 277 29.73 0.01 0.68
C GLN A 277 29.95 0.22 -0.84
N TYR A 278 28.95 -0.08 -1.69
CA TYR A 278 29.10 -0.02 -3.13
C TYR A 278 28.12 0.95 -3.83
N GLY A 279 27.22 1.59 -3.09
CA GLY A 279 26.29 2.61 -3.62
C GLY A 279 25.38 2.13 -4.75
N ARG A 280 25.14 0.82 -4.84
CA ARG A 280 24.44 0.20 -5.98
C ARG A 280 22.92 0.07 -5.77
N ASN A 281 22.45 0.19 -4.54
CA ASN A 281 21.02 0.19 -4.23
C ASN A 281 20.58 1.59 -3.84
N GLU A 282 19.35 1.93 -4.14
CA GLU A 282 18.71 3.14 -3.61
C GLU A 282 18.95 3.19 -2.10
N ALA A 283 19.73 4.17 -1.70
CA ALA A 283 20.19 4.29 -0.33
C ALA A 283 18.96 4.48 0.57
N ASP A 284 18.70 3.52 1.45
CA ASP A 284 17.59 3.58 2.39
C ASP A 284 17.79 4.77 3.35
N VAL A 285 16.98 5.81 3.24
CA VAL A 285 16.99 6.93 4.15
C VAL A 285 16.41 6.46 5.50
N LEU A 286 17.29 6.35 6.49
CA LEU A 286 16.94 5.94 7.84
C LEU A 286 16.29 7.06 8.64
N ALA A 287 16.83 8.28 8.51
CA ALA A 287 16.31 9.46 9.19
C ALA A 287 16.74 10.75 8.48
N ILE A 288 15.97 11.81 8.69
CA ILE A 288 16.37 13.18 8.41
C ILE A 288 16.46 13.91 9.74
N ARG A 289 17.44 14.80 9.86
CA ARG A 289 17.63 15.65 11.06
C ARG A 289 17.95 17.08 10.64
N ASP A 290 17.37 18.02 11.33
CA ASP A 290 17.67 19.44 11.21
C ASP A 290 18.84 19.80 12.13
N ILE A 291 19.98 20.08 11.53
CA ILE A 291 21.25 20.33 12.25
C ILE A 291 21.40 21.83 12.48
N PRO A 292 21.49 22.29 13.76
CA PRO A 292 21.60 23.71 14.10
C PRO A 292 22.96 24.30 13.75
N LEU A 293 22.97 25.62 13.54
CA LEU A 293 24.20 26.40 13.28
C LEU A 293 25.15 26.40 14.49
N GLY A 294 26.43 26.11 14.25
CA GLY A 294 27.56 26.39 15.13
C GLY A 294 27.59 25.67 16.47
N LYS A 295 26.57 24.89 16.81
CA LYS A 295 26.47 24.17 18.08
C LYS A 295 26.54 22.66 17.87
N PRO A 296 27.59 21.93 18.34
CA PRO A 296 27.64 20.50 18.28
C PRO A 296 26.39 19.86 18.87
N THR A 297 25.75 19.04 18.08
CA THR A 297 24.50 18.32 18.39
C THR A 297 24.75 16.84 18.23
N ILE A 298 24.32 16.06 19.22
CA ILE A 298 24.36 14.60 19.14
C ILE A 298 23.11 14.12 18.39
N VAL A 299 23.34 13.49 17.26
CA VAL A 299 22.33 12.74 16.53
C VAL A 299 22.49 11.28 16.87
N GLU A 300 21.41 10.64 17.32
CA GLU A 300 21.41 9.22 17.75
C GLU A 300 20.21 8.49 17.15
N GLY A 301 20.40 7.19 16.88
CA GLY A 301 19.35 6.27 16.45
C GLY A 301 19.79 4.81 16.54
N GLU A 302 18.81 3.90 16.55
CA GLU A 302 19.03 2.47 16.52
C GLU A 302 18.50 1.89 15.20
N TYR A 303 19.34 1.15 14.50
CA TYR A 303 19.05 0.67 13.14
C TYR A 303 19.45 -0.78 12.96
N ASP A 304 18.58 -1.54 12.26
CA ASP A 304 18.90 -2.89 11.83
C ASP A 304 19.86 -2.84 10.64
N LEU A 305 21.05 -3.38 10.80
CA LEU A 305 22.09 -3.43 9.77
C LEU A 305 22.47 -4.88 9.45
N ARG A 306 22.75 -5.13 8.17
CA ARG A 306 23.34 -6.39 7.72
C ARG A 306 24.88 -6.32 7.80
N ALA A 307 25.55 -7.46 7.83
CA ALA A 307 27.01 -7.50 7.77
C ALA A 307 27.53 -6.66 6.57
N ARG A 308 28.57 -5.88 6.80
CA ARG A 308 29.20 -4.93 5.88
C ARG A 308 28.43 -3.65 5.60
N GLN A 309 27.20 -3.48 6.11
CA GLN A 309 26.51 -2.19 6.02
C GLN A 309 27.11 -1.18 7.00
N HIS A 310 26.96 0.09 6.68
CA HIS A 310 27.33 1.25 7.50
C HIS A 310 26.26 2.33 7.39
N VAL A 311 26.33 3.35 8.22
CA VAL A 311 25.44 4.51 8.17
C VAL A 311 26.21 5.72 7.68
N VAL A 312 25.72 6.31 6.58
CA VAL A 312 26.27 7.51 5.94
C VAL A 312 25.54 8.75 6.46
N PHE A 313 26.30 9.81 6.71
CA PHE A 313 25.81 11.14 7.09
C PHE A 313 26.03 12.10 5.94
N ALA A 314 24.99 12.69 5.39
CA ALA A 314 25.10 13.59 4.25
C ALA A 314 24.24 14.85 4.47
N GLY A 315 24.81 16.03 4.30
CA GLY A 315 24.07 17.27 4.27
C GLY A 315 23.20 17.33 3.02
N TRP A 316 21.90 17.08 3.16
CA TRP A 316 21.01 16.92 2.01
C TRP A 316 20.71 18.23 1.30
N SER A 317 20.68 19.33 2.03
CA SER A 317 20.53 20.69 1.47
C SER A 317 21.84 21.26 0.87
N LEU A 318 22.95 20.53 0.95
CA LEU A 318 24.20 20.93 0.28
C LEU A 318 24.14 20.60 -1.22
N PRO A 319 24.78 21.39 -2.09
CA PRO A 319 24.87 21.06 -3.51
C PRO A 319 25.69 19.78 -3.71
N THR A 320 25.37 19.03 -4.76
CA THR A 320 26.20 17.92 -5.20
C THR A 320 27.51 18.45 -5.79
N MET A 321 28.53 17.59 -5.89
CA MET A 321 29.78 17.93 -6.58
C MET A 321 29.55 18.46 -8.00
N ARG A 322 28.57 17.88 -8.71
CA ARG A 322 28.24 18.29 -10.08
C ARG A 322 27.56 19.66 -10.12
N GLU A 323 26.69 19.96 -9.20
CA GLU A 323 26.03 21.27 -9.09
C GLU A 323 27.03 22.37 -8.70
N ALA A 324 27.94 22.07 -7.76
CA ALA A 324 28.95 23.03 -7.29
C ALA A 324 30.03 23.32 -8.34
N PHE A 325 30.49 22.29 -9.05
CA PHE A 325 31.71 22.42 -9.88
C PHE A 325 31.47 22.19 -11.39
N GLY A 326 30.31 21.65 -11.78
CA GLY A 326 30.06 21.31 -13.18
C GLY A 326 31.05 20.24 -13.73
N TYR A 327 31.07 20.06 -15.04
CA TYR A 327 32.04 19.18 -15.67
C TYR A 327 33.35 19.97 -15.96
N GLY A 328 34.45 19.60 -15.32
CA GLY A 328 35.81 20.10 -15.66
C GLY A 328 36.22 21.44 -15.06
N LYS A 329 35.41 22.05 -14.17
CA LYS A 329 35.85 23.25 -13.43
C LYS A 329 36.81 22.87 -12.31
N LYS A 330 37.86 23.66 -12.14
CA LYS A 330 38.87 23.54 -11.07
C LYS A 330 38.50 24.37 -9.82
N ASP A 331 37.26 24.81 -9.72
CA ASP A 331 36.83 25.68 -8.64
C ASP A 331 36.79 24.92 -7.29
N THR A 332 36.94 25.62 -6.21
CA THR A 332 36.87 25.08 -4.83
C THR A 332 35.70 25.69 -4.09
N MET A 333 35.01 24.87 -3.29
CA MET A 333 33.97 25.33 -2.37
C MET A 333 34.31 24.79 -0.96
N ILE A 334 35.12 25.50 -0.23
CA ILE A 334 35.60 25.14 1.10
C ILE A 334 35.16 26.16 2.19
N ALA A 335 34.23 27.04 1.83
CA ALA A 335 33.63 28.01 2.70
C ALA A 335 32.14 28.17 2.42
N GLY A 336 31.42 28.90 3.29
CA GLY A 336 29.97 29.08 3.22
C GLY A 336 29.19 27.95 3.93
N VAL A 337 27.99 27.66 3.44
CA VAL A 337 27.13 26.63 4.04
C VAL A 337 27.79 25.27 4.04
N GLY A 338 27.77 24.58 5.18
CA GLY A 338 28.39 23.26 5.29
C GLY A 338 27.91 22.47 6.50
N LEU A 339 28.19 21.16 6.47
CA LEU A 339 28.01 20.23 7.56
C LEU A 339 29.36 19.92 8.21
N ALA A 340 29.50 20.24 9.50
CA ALA A 340 30.64 19.87 10.31
C ALA A 340 30.34 18.52 11.00
N VAL A 341 31.31 17.60 10.92
CA VAL A 341 31.25 16.28 11.57
C VAL A 341 32.48 16.14 12.46
N GLU A 342 32.27 16.23 13.78
CA GLU A 342 33.36 16.02 14.76
C GLU A 342 33.74 14.55 14.85
N TRP A 343 32.74 13.70 15.01
CA TRP A 343 32.90 12.23 15.03
C TRP A 343 31.60 11.51 14.71
N VAL A 344 31.75 10.27 14.28
CA VAL A 344 30.66 9.29 14.14
C VAL A 344 31.02 8.03 14.96
N GLU A 345 30.02 7.39 15.55
CA GLU A 345 30.18 6.18 16.36
C GLU A 345 29.12 5.17 16.01
N ILE A 346 29.51 3.89 16.04
CA ILE A 346 28.60 2.77 15.92
C ILE A 346 28.91 1.73 17.00
N GLU A 347 27.89 1.22 17.66
CA GLU A 347 28.00 0.27 18.76
C GLU A 347 26.90 -0.80 18.65
N GLY A 348 27.28 -2.08 18.79
CA GLY A 348 26.34 -3.20 18.78
C GLY A 348 27.00 -4.52 18.39
N PRO A 349 26.21 -5.55 18.05
CA PRO A 349 24.75 -5.55 18.10
C PRO A 349 24.24 -5.36 19.53
N ILE A 350 23.13 -4.61 19.67
CA ILE A 350 22.49 -4.35 20.97
C ILE A 350 21.29 -5.27 21.22
N ASP A 351 21.06 -6.22 20.33
CA ASP A 351 20.00 -7.21 20.46
C ASP A 351 20.23 -8.16 21.62
N VAL A 352 19.15 -8.59 22.27
CA VAL A 352 19.18 -9.68 23.25
C VAL A 352 19.59 -10.97 22.55
N TRP A 353 20.42 -11.79 23.22
CA TRP A 353 20.89 -13.06 22.68
C TRP A 353 20.33 -14.24 23.48
N PRO A 354 19.77 -15.27 22.79
CA PRO A 354 19.39 -15.29 21.39
C PRO A 354 18.29 -14.28 21.09
N ALA A 355 18.16 -13.86 19.81
CA ALA A 355 17.14 -12.92 19.41
C ALA A 355 15.73 -13.44 19.71
N ALA A 356 14.76 -12.52 19.95
CA ALA A 356 13.38 -12.85 20.29
C ALA A 356 12.73 -13.81 19.27
N GLY A 357 13.11 -13.74 18.00
CA GLY A 357 12.64 -14.67 16.95
C GLY A 357 13.08 -16.11 17.21
N TYR A 358 14.28 -16.33 17.74
CA TYR A 358 14.74 -17.66 18.12
C TYR A 358 13.87 -18.25 19.25
N GLU A 359 13.61 -17.48 20.30
CA GLU A 359 12.78 -17.92 21.41
C GLU A 359 11.33 -18.24 20.99
N ARG A 360 10.81 -17.57 19.96
CA ARG A 360 9.47 -17.89 19.43
C ARG A 360 9.38 -19.27 18.78
N LEU A 361 10.44 -19.70 18.09
CA LEU A 361 10.47 -20.96 17.37
C LEU A 361 11.12 -22.10 18.16
N PHE A 362 12.07 -21.78 19.06
CA PHE A 362 12.92 -22.75 19.73
C PHE A 362 13.01 -22.54 21.24
N ALA A 363 11.96 -22.01 21.86
CA ALA A 363 11.93 -21.72 23.30
C ALA A 363 12.46 -22.88 24.15
N GLY A 364 13.51 -22.59 24.93
CA GLY A 364 14.16 -23.57 25.83
C GLY A 364 15.06 -24.59 25.12
N VAL A 365 15.29 -24.49 23.82
CA VAL A 365 16.22 -25.37 23.08
C VAL A 365 17.57 -24.67 22.97
N PRO A 366 18.69 -25.30 23.41
CA PRO A 366 20.00 -24.68 23.33
C PRO A 366 20.54 -24.66 21.89
N LEU A 367 21.38 -23.68 21.62
CA LEU A 367 22.20 -23.61 20.43
C LEU A 367 23.49 -24.42 20.63
N LYS A 368 23.79 -25.32 19.70
CA LYS A 368 25.04 -26.11 19.67
C LYS A 368 25.70 -26.02 18.30
N ALA A 369 26.95 -26.40 18.22
CA ALA A 369 27.64 -26.52 16.96
C ALA A 369 26.93 -27.51 16.02
N THR A 370 26.99 -27.27 14.73
CA THR A 370 26.42 -28.20 13.73
C THR A 370 27.02 -29.59 13.84
N SER A 371 28.33 -29.70 14.10
CA SER A 371 29.04 -30.98 14.35
C SER A 371 28.49 -31.70 15.57
N GLU A 372 28.22 -30.97 16.67
CA GLU A 372 27.64 -31.55 17.90
C GLU A 372 26.18 -31.97 17.66
N ALA A 373 25.39 -31.13 17.03
CA ALA A 373 23.99 -31.42 16.72
C ALA A 373 23.86 -32.67 15.83
N ARG A 374 24.77 -32.84 14.87
CA ARG A 374 24.83 -34.02 14.02
C ARG A 374 25.21 -35.27 14.78
N ALA A 375 26.22 -35.17 15.68
CA ALA A 375 26.61 -36.29 16.53
C ALA A 375 25.47 -36.74 17.43
N ILE A 376 24.72 -35.80 18.02
CA ILE A 376 23.50 -36.10 18.80
C ILE A 376 22.47 -36.85 17.96
N ALA A 377 22.18 -36.38 16.75
CA ALA A 377 21.20 -37.01 15.86
C ALA A 377 21.59 -38.43 15.44
N GLU A 378 22.88 -38.67 15.27
CA GLU A 378 23.44 -39.99 14.91
C GLU A 378 23.66 -40.91 16.11
N GLY A 379 23.46 -40.43 17.34
CA GLY A 379 23.73 -41.18 18.56
C GLY A 379 25.23 -41.40 18.83
N ARG A 380 26.10 -40.58 18.26
CA ARG A 380 27.55 -40.61 18.48
C ARG A 380 27.93 -39.87 19.75
N PRO A 381 28.94 -40.35 20.52
CA PRO A 381 29.42 -39.66 21.71
C PRO A 381 30.02 -38.29 21.31
N LEU A 382 29.75 -37.30 22.15
CA LEU A 382 30.39 -35.99 22.03
C LEU A 382 31.81 -36.01 22.59
N PRO A 383 32.75 -35.23 22.02
CA PRO A 383 34.09 -35.12 22.56
C PRO A 383 34.03 -34.58 23.99
N PRO A 384 34.80 -35.19 24.94
CA PRO A 384 34.74 -34.82 26.36
C PRO A 384 35.17 -33.37 26.63
N ASN A 385 36.02 -32.81 25.77
CA ASN A 385 36.49 -31.43 25.83
C ASN A 385 36.39 -30.80 24.45
N PRO A 386 35.25 -30.15 24.10
CA PRO A 386 35.14 -29.47 22.81
C PRO A 386 36.16 -28.32 22.74
N PRO A 387 36.80 -28.12 21.58
CA PRO A 387 37.76 -27.04 21.40
C PRO A 387 37.15 -25.67 21.69
N LYS A 388 37.95 -24.79 22.32
CA LYS A 388 37.51 -23.40 22.54
C LYS A 388 37.24 -22.74 21.22
N ARG A 389 36.01 -22.25 21.05
CA ARG A 389 35.55 -21.65 19.78
C ARG A 389 36.09 -20.22 19.60
N THR A 390 36.60 -19.96 18.42
CA THR A 390 36.99 -18.61 17.98
C THR A 390 35.92 -18.04 17.02
N PRO A 391 35.85 -16.74 16.78
CA PRO A 391 34.93 -16.17 15.79
C PRO A 391 35.00 -16.84 14.44
N ASP A 392 36.16 -17.25 13.96
CA ASP A 392 36.36 -17.92 12.67
C ASP A 392 35.81 -19.36 12.65
N SER A 393 35.82 -20.05 13.77
CA SER A 393 35.30 -21.43 13.86
C SER A 393 33.79 -21.51 13.53
N TYR A 394 33.03 -20.46 13.80
CA TYR A 394 31.59 -20.40 13.48
C TYR A 394 31.30 -20.28 11.98
N ALA A 395 32.24 -19.88 11.15
CA ALA A 395 32.10 -19.88 9.70
C ALA A 395 32.04 -21.30 9.12
N TYR A 396 32.73 -22.24 9.73
CA TYR A 396 32.82 -23.66 9.30
C TYR A 396 31.87 -24.58 10.05
N ASP A 397 31.54 -24.23 11.28
CA ASP A 397 30.72 -25.04 12.18
C ASP A 397 29.71 -24.12 12.92
N PRO A 398 28.71 -23.59 12.23
CA PRO A 398 27.76 -22.62 12.80
C PRO A 398 26.92 -23.24 13.91
N LEU A 399 26.33 -22.36 14.75
CA LEU A 399 25.36 -22.75 15.75
C LEU A 399 24.00 -23.12 15.09
N VAL A 400 23.41 -24.20 15.64
CA VAL A 400 22.07 -24.65 15.25
C VAL A 400 21.28 -25.09 16.49
N PRO A 401 19.95 -25.10 16.47
CA PRO A 401 19.14 -25.64 17.56
C PRO A 401 19.40 -27.13 17.72
N ALA A 402 19.67 -27.57 18.95
CA ALA A 402 19.93 -28.98 19.27
C ALA A 402 19.26 -29.36 20.58
N SER A 403 18.27 -30.25 20.51
CA SER A 403 17.53 -30.73 21.68
C SER A 403 18.09 -32.04 22.21
N ALA A 404 18.09 -32.17 23.55
CA ALA A 404 18.32 -33.43 24.22
C ALA A 404 17.09 -34.36 24.21
N LYS A 405 15.89 -33.79 23.94
CA LYS A 405 14.60 -34.49 23.88
C LYS A 405 13.85 -34.13 22.58
N PRO A 406 14.42 -34.52 21.42
CA PRO A 406 14.01 -33.94 20.14
C PRO A 406 12.54 -34.19 19.82
N ARG A 407 11.95 -35.34 20.21
CA ARG A 407 10.53 -35.62 19.93
C ARG A 407 9.58 -34.79 20.81
N GLU A 408 9.87 -34.70 22.11
CA GLU A 408 9.10 -33.95 23.10
C GLU A 408 9.11 -32.45 22.75
N ASP A 409 10.29 -31.92 22.46
CA ASP A 409 10.44 -30.51 22.06
C ASP A 409 9.78 -30.21 20.72
N ALA A 410 9.88 -31.11 19.74
CA ALA A 410 9.20 -30.92 18.45
C ALA A 410 7.69 -30.81 18.61
N GLU A 411 7.10 -31.71 19.41
CA GLU A 411 5.66 -31.68 19.69
C GLU A 411 5.27 -30.40 20.43
N ARG A 412 5.96 -30.04 21.49
CA ARG A 412 5.71 -28.83 22.28
C ARG A 412 5.77 -27.56 21.43
N LEU A 413 6.82 -27.41 20.63
CA LEU A 413 7.07 -26.20 19.82
C LEU A 413 6.08 -26.09 18.66
N LEU A 414 5.76 -27.19 17.96
CA LEU A 414 4.78 -27.15 16.88
C LEU A 414 3.37 -26.88 17.39
N ARG A 415 2.96 -27.51 18.50
CA ARG A 415 1.63 -27.27 19.08
C ARG A 415 1.47 -25.82 19.57
N ALA A 416 2.54 -25.15 19.98
CA ALA A 416 2.53 -23.72 20.31
C ALA A 416 2.50 -22.82 19.07
N PHE A 417 3.21 -23.20 18.01
CA PHE A 417 3.37 -22.40 16.79
C PHE A 417 2.13 -22.42 15.87
N LEU A 418 1.56 -23.61 15.64
CA LEU A 418 0.48 -23.79 14.64
C LEU A 418 -0.75 -22.91 14.88
N PRO A 419 -1.27 -22.71 16.11
CA PRO A 419 -2.41 -21.84 16.34
C PRO A 419 -2.13 -20.37 16.00
N GLN A 420 -0.90 -19.90 16.25
CA GLN A 420 -0.47 -18.54 15.89
C GLN A 420 -0.35 -18.39 14.38
N ALA A 421 0.30 -19.36 13.71
CA ALA A 421 0.45 -19.35 12.26
C ALA A 421 -0.90 -19.44 11.52
N PHE A 422 -1.82 -20.27 12.00
CA PHE A 422 -3.13 -20.48 11.39
C PHE A 422 -4.23 -19.55 11.95
N ARG A 423 -3.87 -18.66 12.86
CA ARG A 423 -4.71 -17.57 13.39
C ARG A 423 -5.98 -18.07 14.11
N ARG A 424 -5.96 -19.32 14.58
CA ARG A 424 -7.06 -19.97 15.31
C ARG A 424 -6.62 -21.28 15.97
N PRO A 425 -7.39 -21.85 16.88
CA PRO A 425 -7.15 -23.20 17.40
C PRO A 425 -7.07 -24.22 16.26
N VAL A 426 -6.15 -25.15 16.39
CA VAL A 426 -5.89 -26.21 15.40
C VAL A 426 -6.34 -27.55 15.97
N ALA A 427 -7.12 -28.31 15.20
CA ALA A 427 -7.57 -29.64 15.60
C ALA A 427 -6.38 -30.57 15.87
N THR A 428 -6.48 -31.39 16.91
CA THR A 428 -5.40 -32.30 17.36
C THR A 428 -4.86 -33.15 16.20
N ALA A 429 -5.74 -33.74 15.40
CA ALA A 429 -5.33 -34.57 14.26
C ALA A 429 -4.47 -33.80 13.23
N LEU A 430 -4.75 -32.53 13.01
CA LEU A 430 -3.95 -31.67 12.13
C LEU A 430 -2.61 -31.30 12.79
N GLN A 431 -2.60 -31.04 14.10
CA GLN A 431 -1.34 -30.83 14.85
C GLN A 431 -0.45 -32.08 14.79
N ASP A 432 -1.04 -33.29 14.98
CA ASP A 432 -0.34 -34.57 14.93
C ASP A 432 0.25 -34.83 13.53
N TYR A 433 -0.42 -34.39 12.48
CA TYR A 433 0.12 -34.46 11.12
C TYR A 433 1.45 -33.68 10.99
N TYR A 434 1.52 -32.44 11.48
CA TYR A 434 2.75 -31.63 11.43
C TYR A 434 3.83 -32.19 12.35
N VAL A 435 3.46 -32.64 13.54
CA VAL A 435 4.39 -33.30 14.49
C VAL A 435 4.99 -34.55 13.84
N LYS A 436 4.17 -35.37 13.16
CA LYS A 436 4.64 -36.56 12.46
C LYS A 436 5.68 -36.26 11.38
N ILE A 437 5.53 -35.17 10.61
CA ILE A 437 6.52 -34.76 9.61
C ILE A 437 7.89 -34.55 10.25
N VAL A 438 7.95 -33.91 11.42
CA VAL A 438 9.21 -33.68 12.13
C VAL A 438 9.74 -34.98 12.73
N HIS A 439 8.87 -35.82 13.30
CA HIS A 439 9.28 -37.11 13.83
C HIS A 439 9.84 -38.04 12.72
N ASP A 440 9.22 -38.08 11.56
CA ASP A 440 9.70 -38.87 10.40
C ASP A 440 11.08 -38.35 9.91
N ALA A 441 11.35 -37.05 10.04
CA ALA A 441 12.64 -36.45 9.71
C ALA A 441 13.71 -36.81 10.77
N LEU A 442 13.36 -36.82 12.07
CA LEU A 442 14.22 -37.24 13.14
C LEU A 442 14.58 -38.75 13.03
N ASP A 443 13.64 -39.60 12.63
CA ASP A 443 13.89 -41.05 12.40
C ASP A 443 14.90 -41.26 11.27
N LYS A 444 14.93 -40.38 10.28
CA LYS A 444 15.94 -40.31 9.20
C LYS A 444 17.26 -39.70 9.63
N LYS A 445 17.43 -39.46 10.95
CA LYS A 445 18.67 -38.88 11.55
C LYS A 445 18.97 -37.45 11.11
N LEU A 446 17.96 -36.67 10.68
CA LEU A 446 18.16 -35.23 10.51
C LEU A 446 18.46 -34.59 11.89
N PRO A 447 19.39 -33.65 11.96
CA PRO A 447 19.57 -32.82 13.16
C PRO A 447 18.27 -32.13 13.55
N PHE A 448 18.03 -31.96 14.85
CA PHE A 448 16.79 -31.40 15.38
C PHE A 448 16.39 -30.05 14.70
N GLY A 449 17.35 -29.13 14.55
CA GLY A 449 17.12 -27.83 13.93
C GLY A 449 16.61 -27.97 12.50
N ASP A 450 17.19 -28.85 11.67
CA ASP A 450 16.77 -29.08 10.29
C ASP A 450 15.40 -29.76 10.21
N ALA A 451 15.12 -30.71 11.10
CA ALA A 451 13.82 -31.37 11.18
C ALA A 451 12.71 -30.37 11.56
N MET A 452 12.97 -29.46 12.51
CA MET A 452 12.04 -28.40 12.89
C MET A 452 11.84 -27.37 11.77
N LEU A 453 12.91 -26.95 11.07
CA LEU A 453 12.79 -26.07 9.90
C LEU A 453 11.91 -26.67 8.82
N LEU A 454 11.99 -27.99 8.58
CA LEU A 454 11.10 -28.68 7.65
C LEU A 454 9.65 -28.57 8.10
N GLY A 455 9.34 -28.86 9.37
CA GLY A 455 7.99 -28.76 9.92
C GLY A 455 7.41 -27.36 9.82
N TYR A 456 8.16 -26.35 10.23
CA TYR A 456 7.76 -24.95 10.11
C TYR A 456 7.58 -24.50 8.65
N LYS A 457 8.47 -24.90 7.75
CA LYS A 457 8.36 -24.59 6.32
C LYS A 457 7.09 -25.19 5.72
N VAL A 458 6.78 -26.45 6.01
CA VAL A 458 5.55 -27.09 5.55
C VAL A 458 4.31 -26.35 6.09
N ALA A 459 4.32 -25.93 7.35
CA ALA A 459 3.23 -25.14 7.94
C ALA A 459 3.06 -23.79 7.23
N LEU A 460 4.14 -23.03 7.01
CA LEU A 460 4.14 -21.71 6.35
C LEU A 460 3.82 -21.75 4.85
N CYS A 461 3.95 -22.91 4.20
CA CYS A 461 3.57 -23.14 2.82
C CYS A 461 2.20 -23.82 2.67
N SER A 462 1.53 -24.13 3.77
CA SER A 462 0.24 -24.82 3.76
C SER A 462 -0.93 -23.88 3.40
N PRO A 463 -2.02 -24.42 2.88
CA PRO A 463 -3.24 -23.63 2.67
C PRO A 463 -3.75 -22.93 3.95
N HIS A 464 -3.55 -23.53 5.12
CA HIS A 464 -3.95 -22.95 6.42
C HIS A 464 -3.22 -21.65 6.77
N PHE A 465 -2.00 -21.48 6.29
CA PHE A 465 -1.24 -20.24 6.44
C PHE A 465 -1.47 -19.28 5.26
N LEU A 466 -1.36 -19.81 4.02
CA LEU A 466 -1.39 -19.00 2.80
C LEU A 466 -2.75 -18.35 2.53
N PHE A 467 -3.84 -18.96 2.99
CA PHE A 467 -5.18 -18.47 2.72
C PHE A 467 -5.86 -17.94 3.99
N ILE A 468 -6.65 -16.89 3.82
CA ILE A 468 -7.56 -16.40 4.85
C ILE A 468 -8.87 -17.16 4.70
N THR A 469 -9.18 -17.97 5.72
CA THR A 469 -10.44 -18.68 5.83
C THR A 469 -11.36 -17.93 6.79
N GLU A 470 -12.64 -17.81 6.44
CA GLU A 470 -13.64 -17.07 7.19
C GLU A 470 -14.81 -17.97 7.58
N PRO A 471 -14.63 -18.85 8.59
CA PRO A 471 -15.71 -19.68 9.11
C PRO A 471 -16.80 -18.83 9.76
N VAL A 472 -18.02 -19.32 9.63
CA VAL A 472 -19.18 -18.74 10.29
C VAL A 472 -19.31 -19.25 11.73
N ASP A 473 -19.94 -18.45 12.58
CA ASP A 473 -20.23 -18.81 13.98
C ASP A 473 -21.39 -19.81 14.04
N ALA A 474 -21.05 -21.08 14.18
CA ALA A 474 -22.03 -22.19 14.26
C ALA A 474 -23.01 -22.07 15.46
N ALA A 475 -22.67 -21.30 16.49
CA ALA A 475 -23.53 -21.06 17.65
C ALA A 475 -24.67 -20.07 17.35
N ARG A 476 -24.53 -19.25 16.30
CA ARG A 476 -25.50 -18.20 15.94
C ARG A 476 -26.46 -18.67 14.84
N LYS A 477 -27.33 -19.64 15.13
CA LYS A 477 -28.28 -20.24 14.18
C LYS A 477 -29.15 -19.22 13.41
N GLU A 478 -29.46 -18.06 14.03
CA GLU A 478 -30.30 -17.01 13.41
C GLU A 478 -29.52 -16.10 12.44
N LYS A 479 -28.17 -16.18 12.45
CA LYS A 479 -27.28 -15.40 11.59
C LYS A 479 -26.27 -16.31 10.92
N ALA A 480 -26.74 -17.16 10.03
CA ALA A 480 -25.96 -18.21 9.38
C ALA A 480 -24.70 -17.72 8.63
N THR A 481 -24.59 -16.40 8.38
CA THR A 481 -23.43 -15.77 7.69
C THR A 481 -22.48 -15.03 8.62
N SER A 482 -22.80 -14.89 9.93
CA SER A 482 -21.93 -14.17 10.87
C SER A 482 -20.61 -14.89 11.06
N LEU A 483 -19.51 -14.14 10.95
CA LEU A 483 -18.16 -14.67 11.15
C LEU A 483 -17.94 -15.10 12.61
N ASP A 484 -17.15 -16.15 12.81
CA ASP A 484 -16.65 -16.46 14.14
C ASP A 484 -15.64 -15.40 14.63
N SER A 485 -15.37 -15.33 15.92
CA SER A 485 -14.49 -14.32 16.50
C SER A 485 -13.05 -14.41 15.98
N TYR A 486 -12.57 -15.59 15.60
CA TYR A 486 -11.24 -15.73 15.02
C TYR A 486 -11.18 -15.18 13.57
N ALA A 487 -12.24 -15.33 12.80
CA ALA A 487 -12.36 -14.73 11.48
C ALA A 487 -12.43 -13.19 11.59
N ILE A 488 -13.17 -12.64 12.56
CA ILE A 488 -13.21 -11.21 12.86
C ILE A 488 -11.81 -10.70 13.25
N ALA A 489 -11.09 -11.39 14.14
CA ALA A 489 -9.73 -11.04 14.55
C ALA A 489 -8.78 -11.02 13.34
N THR A 490 -8.87 -12.03 12.49
CA THR A 490 -8.06 -12.16 11.28
C THR A 490 -8.36 -11.02 10.29
N ARG A 491 -9.64 -10.78 10.00
CA ARG A 491 -10.07 -9.71 9.09
C ARG A 491 -9.61 -8.34 9.58
N LEU A 492 -9.78 -8.04 10.88
CA LEU A 492 -9.34 -6.78 11.48
C LEU A 492 -7.82 -6.61 11.42
N ALA A 493 -7.05 -7.68 11.71
CA ALA A 493 -5.60 -7.63 11.69
C ALA A 493 -5.04 -7.41 10.27
N TYR A 494 -5.56 -8.11 9.27
CA TYR A 494 -5.15 -7.87 7.87
C TYR A 494 -5.62 -6.52 7.33
N PHE A 495 -6.77 -6.04 7.76
CA PHE A 495 -7.27 -4.72 7.40
C PHE A 495 -6.33 -3.61 7.90
N LEU A 496 -5.98 -3.61 9.19
CA LEU A 496 -5.25 -2.50 9.81
C LEU A 496 -3.73 -2.69 9.83
N TRP A 497 -3.25 -3.93 9.94
CA TRP A 497 -1.82 -4.23 10.06
C TRP A 497 -1.23 -4.98 8.87
N SER A 498 -2.08 -5.41 7.92
CA SER A 498 -1.68 -6.30 6.81
C SER A 498 -0.91 -7.53 7.30
N SER A 499 -1.26 -8.06 8.48
CA SER A 499 -0.53 -9.11 9.17
C SER A 499 -1.44 -9.97 10.05
N THR A 500 -0.87 -11.00 10.68
CA THR A 500 -1.55 -11.89 11.61
C THR A 500 -2.06 -11.16 12.86
N PRO A 501 -3.18 -11.62 13.47
CA PRO A 501 -3.62 -11.15 14.78
C PRO A 501 -2.56 -11.33 15.85
N ASP A 502 -2.48 -10.41 16.80
CA ASP A 502 -1.64 -10.56 17.98
C ASP A 502 -2.31 -11.42 19.07
N ALA A 503 -1.57 -11.67 20.14
CA ALA A 503 -2.03 -12.51 21.25
C ALA A 503 -3.31 -11.95 21.91
N GLU A 504 -3.46 -10.62 22.02
CA GLU A 504 -4.64 -9.99 22.62
C GLU A 504 -5.89 -10.22 21.77
N LEU A 505 -5.79 -10.02 20.43
CA LEU A 505 -6.90 -10.32 19.53
C LEU A 505 -7.30 -11.81 19.57
N LEU A 506 -6.32 -12.72 19.60
CA LEU A 506 -6.58 -14.16 19.68
C LEU A 506 -7.23 -14.55 21.02
N GLN A 507 -6.83 -13.93 22.13
CA GLN A 507 -7.45 -14.15 23.44
C GLN A 507 -8.91 -13.67 23.49
N LEU A 508 -9.19 -12.48 22.93
CA LEU A 508 -10.56 -11.96 22.81
C LEU A 508 -11.42 -12.83 21.87
N ALA A 509 -10.81 -13.35 20.80
CA ALA A 509 -11.46 -14.28 19.90
C ALA A 509 -11.80 -15.60 20.60
N ALA A 510 -10.91 -16.14 21.42
CA ALA A 510 -11.16 -17.36 22.22
C ALA A 510 -12.35 -17.20 23.19
N LYS A 511 -12.58 -15.99 23.70
CA LYS A 511 -13.72 -15.67 24.59
C LYS A 511 -15.00 -15.31 23.81
N GLY A 512 -14.95 -15.24 22.46
CA GLY A 512 -16.10 -14.83 21.65
C GLY A 512 -16.45 -13.33 21.78
N GLU A 513 -15.53 -12.49 22.29
CA GLU A 513 -15.84 -11.10 22.66
C GLU A 513 -15.76 -10.13 21.50
N LEU A 514 -15.07 -10.47 20.41
CA LEU A 514 -14.90 -9.56 19.25
C LEU A 514 -16.20 -9.29 18.47
N SER A 515 -17.24 -10.05 18.74
CA SER A 515 -18.58 -9.78 18.19
C SER A 515 -19.34 -8.67 18.93
N LYS A 516 -18.83 -8.19 20.08
CA LYS A 516 -19.40 -7.08 20.86
C LYS A 516 -18.92 -5.76 20.24
N PRO A 517 -19.82 -4.83 19.86
CA PRO A 517 -19.46 -3.58 19.19
C PRO A 517 -18.44 -2.73 19.97
N GLU A 518 -18.58 -2.66 21.29
CA GLU A 518 -17.70 -1.89 22.17
C GLU A 518 -16.28 -2.48 22.21
N VAL A 519 -16.13 -3.82 22.24
CA VAL A 519 -14.83 -4.50 22.23
C VAL A 519 -14.17 -4.34 20.89
N LEU A 520 -14.92 -4.54 19.80
CA LEU A 520 -14.41 -4.38 18.45
C LEU A 520 -13.94 -2.93 18.20
N ARG A 521 -14.69 -1.93 18.70
CA ARG A 521 -14.29 -0.53 18.63
C ARG A 521 -13.00 -0.27 19.41
N ALA A 522 -12.90 -0.78 20.64
CA ALA A 522 -11.71 -0.62 21.48
C ALA A 522 -10.47 -1.23 20.83
N GLN A 523 -10.59 -2.43 20.23
CA GLN A 523 -9.49 -3.08 19.53
C GLN A 523 -9.09 -2.33 18.26
N THR A 524 -10.05 -1.81 17.50
CA THR A 524 -9.76 -0.96 16.34
C THR A 524 -8.95 0.28 16.73
N GLU A 525 -9.33 0.97 17.82
CA GLU A 525 -8.59 2.12 18.36
C GLU A 525 -7.17 1.75 18.84
N ARG A 526 -7.03 0.63 19.54
CA ARG A 526 -5.73 0.13 19.98
C ARG A 526 -4.82 -0.12 18.78
N MET A 527 -5.34 -0.80 17.77
CA MET A 527 -4.58 -1.18 16.58
C MET A 527 -4.18 0.01 15.71
N LEU A 528 -5.01 1.04 15.62
CA LEU A 528 -4.66 2.29 14.93
C LEU A 528 -3.57 3.09 15.66
N LYS A 529 -3.45 2.96 16.98
CA LYS A 529 -2.40 3.61 17.79
C LYS A 529 -1.09 2.81 17.86
N ASP A 530 -1.14 1.53 17.55
CA ASP A 530 0.06 0.68 17.49
C ASP A 530 0.97 1.13 16.33
N PRO A 531 2.31 1.06 16.46
CA PRO A 531 3.22 1.36 15.35
C PRO A 531 2.92 0.60 14.05
N LYS A 532 2.35 -0.60 14.14
CA LYS A 532 1.88 -1.35 12.95
C LYS A 532 0.72 -0.68 12.23
N GLY A 533 0.01 0.25 12.87
CA GLY A 533 -1.07 1.03 12.25
C GLY A 533 -0.60 1.85 11.04
N GLU A 534 0.68 2.25 10.99
CA GLU A 534 1.27 2.90 9.81
C GLU A 534 1.19 2.03 8.54
N ARG A 535 1.06 0.72 8.70
CA ARG A 535 0.90 -0.21 7.56
C ARG A 535 -0.45 0.00 6.85
N PHE A 536 -1.49 0.40 7.60
CA PHE A 536 -2.78 0.74 6.98
C PHE A 536 -2.62 1.93 6.04
N SER A 537 -2.06 3.02 6.51
CA SER A 537 -1.84 4.22 5.70
C SER A 537 -0.94 3.93 4.50
N THR A 538 0.16 3.22 4.70
CA THR A 538 1.08 2.86 3.62
C THR A 538 0.42 1.97 2.56
N ASN A 539 -0.33 0.95 2.97
CA ASN A 539 -0.91 -0.02 2.04
C ASN A 539 -2.23 0.46 1.45
N PHE A 540 -3.15 0.99 2.26
CA PHE A 540 -4.44 1.46 1.76
C PHE A 540 -4.29 2.73 0.91
N ALA A 541 -3.70 3.81 1.46
CA ALA A 541 -3.52 5.06 0.71
C ALA A 541 -2.56 4.86 -0.48
N GLY A 542 -1.52 4.05 -0.30
CA GLY A 542 -0.56 3.71 -1.37
C GLY A 542 -1.22 3.08 -2.60
N GLN A 543 -2.29 2.30 -2.41
CA GLN A 543 -3.05 1.68 -3.49
C GLN A 543 -4.23 2.55 -3.95
N TRP A 544 -5.00 3.10 -3.00
CA TRP A 544 -6.12 3.97 -3.34
C TRP A 544 -5.69 5.13 -4.21
N LEU A 545 -4.56 5.77 -3.90
CA LEU A 545 -4.03 6.96 -4.58
C LEU A 545 -2.95 6.66 -5.64
N ASP A 546 -2.70 5.39 -5.96
CA ASP A 546 -1.67 4.91 -6.89
C ASP A 546 -0.23 5.32 -6.53
N LEU A 547 0.07 5.63 -5.26
CA LEU A 547 1.40 6.07 -4.82
C LEU A 547 2.49 5.00 -5.05
N ARG A 548 2.13 3.73 -5.11
CA ARG A 548 3.07 2.64 -5.44
C ARG A 548 3.68 2.77 -6.84
N ALA A 549 3.00 3.50 -7.75
CA ALA A 549 3.49 3.77 -9.10
C ALA A 549 4.41 5.00 -9.19
N ILE A 550 4.83 5.61 -8.07
CA ILE A 550 5.62 6.84 -8.08
C ILE A 550 6.98 6.68 -8.80
N ASN A 551 7.50 5.46 -8.82
CA ASN A 551 8.74 5.09 -9.54
C ASN A 551 8.53 4.64 -11.00
N ALA A 552 7.28 4.57 -11.47
CA ALA A 552 6.98 4.06 -12.82
C ALA A 552 7.52 4.98 -13.93
N THR A 553 7.70 6.26 -13.65
CA THR A 553 8.24 7.24 -14.59
C THR A 553 9.37 8.04 -13.93
N SER A 554 10.36 8.48 -14.74
CA SER A 554 11.40 9.40 -14.30
C SER A 554 11.24 10.72 -15.04
N PRO A 555 11.19 11.87 -14.33
CA PRO A 555 11.17 13.18 -14.98
C PRO A 555 12.43 13.39 -15.82
N ASP A 556 12.26 13.95 -17.01
CA ASP A 556 13.37 14.26 -17.91
C ASP A 556 14.29 15.31 -17.27
N PRO A 557 15.58 15.02 -17.05
CA PRO A 557 16.49 15.93 -16.38
C PRO A 557 16.82 17.20 -17.20
N GLN A 558 16.55 17.21 -18.49
CA GLN A 558 16.71 18.41 -19.32
C GLN A 558 15.54 19.39 -19.10
N ILE A 559 14.34 18.86 -18.90
CA ILE A 559 13.12 19.65 -18.70
C ILE A 559 12.91 19.95 -17.22
N TYR A 560 13.17 18.98 -16.34
CA TYR A 560 12.90 19.00 -14.89
C TYR A 560 14.18 18.80 -14.06
N GLY A 561 15.24 19.51 -14.39
CA GLY A 561 16.55 19.33 -13.74
C GLY A 561 16.61 19.81 -12.27
N GLU A 562 15.54 20.45 -11.77
CA GLU A 562 15.35 20.72 -10.35
C GLU A 562 14.79 19.52 -9.58
N PHE A 563 14.39 18.46 -10.28
CA PHE A 563 13.94 17.23 -9.65
C PHE A 563 15.15 16.48 -9.08
N ASP A 564 15.19 16.36 -7.77
CA ASP A 564 16.25 15.69 -7.04
C ASP A 564 15.71 14.59 -6.10
N ASP A 565 16.60 13.81 -5.52
CA ASP A 565 16.28 12.73 -4.61
C ASP A 565 15.56 13.22 -3.31
N PHE A 566 15.85 14.45 -2.88
CA PHE A 566 15.19 15.03 -1.70
C PHE A 566 13.73 15.42 -2.00
N LEU A 567 13.47 16.05 -3.12
CA LEU A 567 12.11 16.35 -3.57
C LEU A 567 11.32 15.05 -3.74
N PHE A 568 11.90 14.07 -4.44
CA PHE A 568 11.30 12.77 -4.66
C PHE A 568 10.94 12.04 -3.35
N TRP A 569 11.86 12.03 -2.39
CA TRP A 569 11.61 11.46 -1.07
C TRP A 569 10.49 12.16 -0.31
N SER A 570 10.36 13.48 -0.46
CA SER A 570 9.39 14.30 0.26
C SER A 570 7.95 14.12 -0.25
N MET A 571 7.79 13.89 -1.58
CA MET A 571 6.49 13.78 -2.23
C MET A 571 5.56 12.71 -1.62
N PRO A 572 5.92 11.43 -1.53
CA PRO A 572 5.02 10.42 -0.97
C PRO A 572 4.81 10.59 0.54
N ARG A 573 5.79 11.18 1.24
CA ARG A 573 5.68 11.45 2.68
C ARG A 573 4.67 12.53 3.00
N GLU A 574 4.57 13.57 2.17
CA GLU A 574 3.49 14.55 2.27
C GLU A 574 2.14 13.85 2.30
N THR A 575 1.88 13.01 1.32
CA THR A 575 0.58 12.33 1.17
C THR A 575 0.33 11.34 2.30
N GLN A 576 1.35 10.58 2.70
CA GLN A 576 1.23 9.61 3.78
C GLN A 576 0.93 10.30 5.12
N MET A 577 1.71 11.33 5.49
CA MET A 577 1.49 12.07 6.74
C MET A 577 0.18 12.85 6.73
N PHE A 578 -0.25 13.33 5.57
CA PHE A 578 -1.53 13.98 5.38
C PHE A 578 -2.69 13.01 5.64
N PHE A 579 -2.61 11.80 5.09
CA PHE A 579 -3.58 10.73 5.33
C PHE A 579 -3.62 10.32 6.81
N ASP A 580 -2.44 10.13 7.41
CA ASP A 580 -2.30 9.76 8.83
C ASP A 580 -2.93 10.80 9.76
N GLU A 581 -2.77 12.07 9.47
CA GLU A 581 -3.35 13.15 10.27
C GLU A 581 -4.87 13.18 10.16
N ILE A 582 -5.43 13.00 8.95
CA ILE A 582 -6.89 12.91 8.75
C ILE A 582 -7.46 11.73 9.53
N LEU A 583 -6.80 10.58 9.48
CA LEU A 583 -7.20 9.39 10.23
C LEU A 583 -7.07 9.59 11.74
N ARG A 584 -5.91 10.08 12.21
CA ARG A 584 -5.59 10.22 13.64
C ARG A 584 -6.47 11.24 14.35
N ALA A 585 -6.75 12.36 13.69
CA ALA A 585 -7.51 13.46 14.26
C ALA A 585 -9.03 13.38 13.94
N ASP A 586 -9.47 12.34 13.24
CA ASP A 586 -10.85 12.17 12.75
C ASP A 586 -11.33 13.37 11.92
N LEU A 587 -10.44 13.92 11.08
CA LEU A 587 -10.78 15.06 10.25
C LEU A 587 -11.77 14.69 9.16
N PRO A 588 -12.52 15.67 8.63
CA PRO A 588 -13.50 15.40 7.58
C PRO A 588 -12.84 14.81 6.32
N LEU A 589 -13.45 13.80 5.72
CA LEU A 589 -12.97 13.23 4.46
C LEU A 589 -12.94 14.25 3.30
N THR A 590 -13.64 15.38 3.45
CA THR A 590 -13.58 16.52 2.51
C THR A 590 -12.19 17.15 2.46
N ASP A 591 -11.35 16.96 3.50
CA ASP A 591 -9.97 17.45 3.53
C ASP A 591 -9.10 16.74 2.47
N PHE A 592 -9.47 15.53 2.03
CA PHE A 592 -8.81 14.88 0.88
C PHE A 592 -8.98 15.67 -0.43
N VAL A 593 -10.05 16.46 -0.57
CA VAL A 593 -10.28 17.32 -1.73
C VAL A 593 -9.71 18.71 -1.51
N HIS A 594 -9.93 19.30 -0.33
CA HIS A 594 -9.47 20.63 0.02
C HIS A 594 -9.19 20.77 1.51
N SER A 595 -8.00 21.24 1.83
CA SER A 595 -7.55 21.60 3.19
C SER A 595 -6.79 22.92 3.13
N ASP A 596 -6.71 23.63 4.27
CA ASP A 596 -5.84 24.80 4.45
C ASP A 596 -4.48 24.45 5.06
N TRP A 597 -4.09 23.18 5.01
CA TRP A 597 -2.83 22.65 5.56
C TRP A 597 -2.30 21.49 4.72
N SER A 598 -0.97 21.25 4.82
CA SER A 598 -0.29 20.04 4.33
C SER A 598 0.94 19.75 5.19
N PHE A 599 1.67 18.67 4.88
CA PHE A 599 2.95 18.36 5.50
C PHE A 599 4.09 18.71 4.54
N LEU A 600 4.92 19.65 4.91
CA LEU A 600 6.02 20.13 4.07
C LEU A 600 7.32 20.14 4.85
N ASN A 601 8.41 19.91 4.15
CA ASN A 601 9.75 20.35 4.53
C ASN A 601 10.18 21.51 3.64
N GLN A 602 11.33 22.11 3.92
CA GLN A 602 11.87 23.23 3.14
C GLN A 602 11.97 22.91 1.65
N ARG A 603 12.39 21.69 1.29
CA ARG A 603 12.60 21.32 -0.11
C ARG A 603 11.28 21.29 -0.89
N LEU A 604 10.24 20.69 -0.31
CA LEU A 604 8.92 20.62 -0.94
C LEU A 604 8.20 21.97 -0.92
N ALA A 605 8.35 22.73 0.18
CA ALA A 605 7.80 24.08 0.29
C ALA A 605 8.40 25.03 -0.77
N ASN A 606 9.71 24.99 -0.96
CA ASN A 606 10.38 25.74 -2.04
C ASN A 606 9.84 25.33 -3.41
N HIS A 607 9.61 24.04 -3.62
CA HIS A 607 9.03 23.54 -4.87
C HIS A 607 7.61 24.07 -5.11
N TYR A 608 6.83 24.22 -4.05
CA TYR A 608 5.48 24.76 -4.10
C TYR A 608 5.42 26.31 -4.10
N GLY A 609 6.55 27.00 -3.91
CA GLY A 609 6.59 28.45 -3.75
C GLY A 609 6.04 28.93 -2.41
N ILE A 610 6.05 28.08 -1.37
CA ILE A 610 5.57 28.40 -0.02
C ILE A 610 6.77 28.88 0.81
N PRO A 611 6.76 30.14 1.27
CA PRO A 611 7.86 30.70 2.04
C PRO A 611 7.87 30.20 3.50
N ASP A 612 8.96 30.52 4.21
CA ASP A 612 9.12 30.39 5.66
C ASP A 612 9.10 28.97 6.24
N VAL A 613 9.14 27.94 5.40
CA VAL A 613 9.34 26.56 5.84
C VAL A 613 10.84 26.26 5.81
N VAL A 614 11.41 25.94 6.95
CA VAL A 614 12.85 25.74 7.12
C VAL A 614 13.14 24.34 7.60
N GLY A 615 14.23 23.74 7.12
CA GLY A 615 14.72 22.42 7.53
C GLY A 615 14.21 21.27 6.69
N GLY A 616 14.75 20.08 6.95
CA GLY A 616 14.48 18.85 6.19
C GLY A 616 13.36 17.99 6.76
N GLU A 617 13.00 18.19 8.02
CA GLU A 617 11.94 17.43 8.67
C GLU A 617 10.56 17.88 8.19
N MET A 618 9.68 16.91 7.91
CA MET A 618 8.30 17.18 7.53
C MET A 618 7.51 17.74 8.71
N ARG A 619 6.74 18.80 8.47
CA ARG A 619 5.90 19.44 9.50
C ARG A 619 4.58 19.91 8.93
N LYS A 620 3.55 19.98 9.76
CA LYS A 620 2.25 20.52 9.37
C LYS A 620 2.38 22.03 9.13
N VAL A 621 2.04 22.48 7.93
CA VAL A 621 2.16 23.86 7.46
C VAL A 621 0.79 24.34 7.03
N LYS A 622 0.42 25.55 7.44
CA LYS A 622 -0.79 26.22 6.97
C LYS A 622 -0.55 26.75 5.55
N LEU A 623 -1.49 26.48 4.66
CA LEU A 623 -1.44 26.89 3.27
C LEU A 623 -2.20 28.20 3.07
N THR A 624 -1.73 29.02 2.12
CA THR A 624 -2.43 30.23 1.69
C THR A 624 -3.20 29.96 0.40
N LYS A 625 -4.19 30.78 0.11
CA LYS A 625 -4.98 30.67 -1.14
C LYS A 625 -4.11 30.83 -2.39
N GLU A 626 -3.11 31.68 -2.32
CA GLU A 626 -2.20 31.98 -3.44
C GLU A 626 -1.35 30.78 -3.83
N SER A 627 -1.19 29.81 -2.94
CA SER A 627 -0.47 28.56 -3.23
C SER A 627 -1.27 27.62 -4.15
N HIS A 628 -2.59 27.77 -4.26
CA HIS A 628 -3.52 26.88 -4.96
C HIS A 628 -3.41 25.42 -4.49
N ARG A 629 -2.87 25.19 -3.30
CA ARG A 629 -2.65 23.87 -2.70
C ARG A 629 -3.77 23.50 -1.73
N GLY A 630 -3.70 22.30 -1.21
CA GLY A 630 -4.61 21.74 -0.23
C GLY A 630 -5.43 20.57 -0.79
N GLY A 631 -5.46 19.49 -0.01
CA GLY A 631 -6.00 18.22 -0.43
C GLY A 631 -5.04 17.44 -1.35
N VAL A 632 -5.32 16.15 -1.55
CA VAL A 632 -4.43 15.23 -2.30
C VAL A 632 -4.29 15.58 -3.78
N LEU A 633 -5.30 16.21 -4.38
CA LEU A 633 -5.33 16.57 -5.80
C LEU A 633 -4.12 17.43 -6.23
N THR A 634 -3.61 18.22 -5.31
CA THR A 634 -2.55 19.20 -5.60
C THR A 634 -1.20 18.82 -4.99
N GLN A 635 -1.09 17.62 -4.41
CA GLN A 635 0.17 17.10 -3.90
C GLN A 635 1.06 16.58 -5.03
N ALA A 636 2.35 16.84 -4.93
CA ALA A 636 3.30 16.53 -5.99
C ALA A 636 3.39 15.02 -6.30
N SER A 637 3.20 14.16 -5.32
CA SER A 637 3.13 12.71 -5.51
C SER A 637 2.01 12.30 -6.48
N ILE A 638 0.80 12.84 -6.28
CA ILE A 638 -0.38 12.56 -7.12
C ILE A 638 -0.20 13.11 -8.54
N LEU A 639 0.34 14.32 -8.63
CA LEU A 639 0.59 14.97 -9.92
C LEU A 639 1.66 14.24 -10.73
N LYS A 640 2.64 13.62 -10.04
CA LYS A 640 3.68 12.81 -10.66
C LYS A 640 3.16 11.44 -11.15
N VAL A 641 2.37 10.72 -10.34
CA VAL A 641 1.85 9.40 -10.75
C VAL A 641 0.80 9.50 -11.87
N THR A 642 0.25 10.68 -12.11
CA THR A 642 -0.70 10.97 -13.19
C THR A 642 -0.07 11.62 -14.43
N ALA A 643 1.26 11.57 -14.55
CA ALA A 643 2.04 12.11 -15.66
C ALA A 643 3.07 11.09 -16.15
N ASP A 644 3.53 11.26 -17.39
CA ASP A 644 4.74 10.57 -17.85
C ASP A 644 6.02 11.34 -17.42
N GLY A 645 7.19 10.95 -17.87
CA GLY A 645 8.43 11.65 -17.50
C GLY A 645 8.59 13.04 -18.14
N THR A 646 7.81 13.39 -19.16
CA THR A 646 7.97 14.61 -19.95
C THR A 646 6.73 15.47 -20.00
N ARG A 647 5.53 14.86 -19.98
CA ARG A 647 4.24 15.51 -20.24
C ARG A 647 3.19 15.14 -19.21
N THR A 648 2.21 15.99 -19.09
CA THR A 648 0.95 15.76 -18.38
C THR A 648 -0.14 15.41 -19.37
N SER A 649 -1.17 14.70 -18.89
CA SER A 649 -2.33 14.34 -19.69
C SER A 649 -3.62 14.73 -18.95
N PRO A 650 -4.39 15.68 -19.45
CA PRO A 650 -5.71 16.00 -18.87
C PRO A 650 -6.61 14.77 -18.77
N VAL A 651 -6.56 13.89 -19.76
CA VAL A 651 -7.36 12.66 -19.79
C VAL A 651 -6.98 11.72 -18.63
N LEU A 652 -5.69 11.45 -18.42
CA LEU A 652 -5.22 10.57 -17.33
C LEU A 652 -5.52 11.18 -15.95
N ARG A 653 -5.27 12.49 -15.79
CA ARG A 653 -5.58 13.21 -14.55
C ARG A 653 -7.07 13.23 -14.25
N GLY A 654 -7.89 13.50 -15.28
CA GLY A 654 -9.35 13.51 -15.16
C GLY A 654 -9.91 12.13 -14.82
N LYS A 655 -9.45 11.08 -15.49
CA LYS A 655 -9.80 9.70 -15.16
C LYS A 655 -9.45 9.38 -13.70
N TRP A 656 -8.25 9.76 -13.25
CA TRP A 656 -7.80 9.52 -11.89
C TRP A 656 -8.72 10.20 -10.85
N VAL A 657 -9.09 11.47 -11.07
CA VAL A 657 -10.03 12.20 -10.18
C VAL A 657 -11.38 11.49 -10.10
N LEU A 658 -11.95 11.11 -11.25
CA LEU A 658 -13.23 10.41 -11.29
C LEU A 658 -13.16 9.06 -10.58
N GLU A 659 -12.13 8.28 -10.83
CA GLU A 659 -11.98 6.92 -10.30
C GLU A 659 -11.59 6.89 -8.83
N LYS A 660 -10.56 7.69 -8.44
CA LYS A 660 -9.99 7.60 -7.09
C LYS A 660 -10.72 8.49 -6.08
N ILE A 661 -11.16 9.66 -6.49
CA ILE A 661 -11.80 10.62 -5.59
C ILE A 661 -13.33 10.49 -5.62
N MET A 662 -13.92 10.43 -6.80
CA MET A 662 -15.38 10.38 -6.91
C MET A 662 -15.94 8.95 -6.94
N GLY A 663 -15.13 7.93 -7.21
CA GLY A 663 -15.61 6.55 -7.35
C GLY A 663 -16.53 6.35 -8.56
N LEU A 664 -16.34 7.14 -9.60
CA LEU A 664 -17.11 7.14 -10.85
C LEU A 664 -16.19 6.79 -12.03
N PRO A 665 -15.64 5.56 -12.10
CA PRO A 665 -14.73 5.19 -13.16
C PRO A 665 -15.39 5.34 -14.52
N PRO A 666 -14.74 6.01 -15.51
CA PRO A 666 -15.24 6.06 -16.88
C PRO A 666 -15.36 4.65 -17.47
N ALA A 667 -16.37 4.44 -18.29
CA ALA A 667 -16.48 3.19 -19.03
C ALA A 667 -15.24 2.99 -19.92
N PRO A 668 -14.75 1.75 -20.09
CA PRO A 668 -13.68 1.47 -21.04
C PRO A 668 -14.10 1.89 -22.45
N PRO A 669 -13.16 2.33 -23.30
CA PRO A 669 -13.49 2.67 -24.69
C PRO A 669 -14.07 1.43 -25.40
N PRO A 670 -15.00 1.63 -26.33
CA PRO A 670 -15.52 0.52 -27.14
C PRO A 670 -14.37 -0.17 -27.90
N PRO A 671 -14.40 -1.50 -28.03
CA PRO A 671 -13.32 -2.27 -28.62
C PRO A 671 -13.03 -1.93 -30.10
N ASP A 672 -14.02 -1.39 -30.82
CA ASP A 672 -13.91 -1.08 -32.24
C ASP A 672 -13.44 0.35 -32.57
N ILE A 673 -13.12 1.15 -31.54
CA ILE A 673 -12.53 2.48 -31.74
C ILE A 673 -11.01 2.30 -31.76
N ALA A 674 -10.42 2.31 -32.96
CA ALA A 674 -8.99 2.47 -33.12
C ALA A 674 -8.52 3.74 -32.38
N ALA A 675 -7.38 3.68 -31.73
CA ALA A 675 -6.69 4.87 -31.24
C ALA A 675 -6.33 5.74 -32.46
N ILE A 676 -7.25 6.60 -32.88
CA ILE A 676 -7.03 7.53 -33.97
C ILE A 676 -6.10 8.60 -33.41
N GLU A 677 -4.87 8.66 -33.90
CA GLU A 677 -4.05 9.84 -33.70
C GLU A 677 -4.75 11.03 -34.40
N PRO A 678 -5.23 12.03 -33.65
CA PRO A 678 -5.90 13.16 -34.29
C PRO A 678 -4.91 13.95 -35.12
N ASP A 679 -5.35 14.43 -36.30
CA ASP A 679 -4.58 15.41 -37.04
C ASP A 679 -4.53 16.72 -36.22
N ILE A 680 -3.44 16.89 -35.49
CA ILE A 680 -3.21 18.05 -34.61
C ILE A 680 -2.67 19.28 -35.36
N ARG A 681 -2.48 19.22 -36.66
CA ARG A 681 -2.00 20.36 -37.46
C ARG A 681 -2.91 21.57 -37.26
N GLY A 682 -2.32 22.74 -36.98
CA GLY A 682 -3.02 23.98 -36.69
C GLY A 682 -3.65 24.09 -35.30
N ALA A 683 -3.49 23.09 -34.43
CA ALA A 683 -3.85 23.22 -33.02
C ALA A 683 -2.74 23.95 -32.26
N THR A 684 -3.11 25.06 -31.60
CA THR A 684 -2.18 25.92 -30.85
C THR A 684 -2.24 25.68 -29.34
N THR A 685 -3.18 24.85 -28.85
CA THR A 685 -3.32 24.48 -27.43
C THR A 685 -3.58 22.99 -27.29
N ILE A 686 -3.34 22.44 -26.08
CA ILE A 686 -3.67 21.03 -25.77
C ILE A 686 -5.19 20.80 -25.85
N ARG A 687 -5.99 21.79 -25.46
CA ARG A 687 -7.44 21.70 -25.58
C ARG A 687 -7.87 21.55 -27.04
N GLN A 688 -7.33 22.37 -27.94
CA GLN A 688 -7.62 22.25 -29.36
C GLN A 688 -7.21 20.90 -29.94
N GLN A 689 -6.10 20.33 -29.48
CA GLN A 689 -5.69 18.97 -29.86
C GLN A 689 -6.71 17.92 -29.42
N LEU A 690 -7.20 18.01 -28.18
CA LEU A 690 -8.23 17.12 -27.65
C LEU A 690 -9.59 17.36 -28.30
N ASP A 691 -9.96 18.62 -28.64
CA ASP A 691 -11.20 18.93 -29.33
C ASP A 691 -11.27 18.27 -30.68
N LYS A 692 -10.14 18.21 -31.43
CA LYS A 692 -10.05 17.48 -32.70
C LYS A 692 -10.30 15.97 -32.52
N HIS A 693 -9.81 15.39 -31.42
CA HIS A 693 -10.09 14.00 -31.06
C HIS A 693 -11.55 13.77 -30.70
N ARG A 694 -12.21 14.75 -30.08
CA ARG A 694 -13.60 14.66 -29.58
C ARG A 694 -14.69 14.89 -30.66
N ASN A 695 -14.31 15.19 -31.88
CA ASN A 695 -15.28 15.45 -32.95
C ASN A 695 -16.20 14.27 -33.30
N THR A 696 -15.92 13.07 -32.75
CA THR A 696 -16.85 11.94 -32.87
C THR A 696 -17.77 11.87 -31.66
N VAL A 697 -19.07 11.65 -31.88
CA VAL A 697 -20.09 11.55 -30.81
C VAL A 697 -19.73 10.47 -29.77
N ALA A 698 -19.10 9.39 -30.19
CA ALA A 698 -18.68 8.29 -29.34
C ALA A 698 -17.60 8.73 -28.32
N CYS A 699 -16.58 9.49 -28.76
CA CYS A 699 -15.51 10.00 -27.92
C CYS A 699 -16.01 11.13 -26.99
N ALA A 700 -16.81 12.04 -27.52
CA ALA A 700 -17.35 13.19 -26.80
C ALA A 700 -18.13 12.80 -25.53
N SER A 701 -18.87 11.68 -25.56
CA SER A 701 -19.69 11.25 -24.43
C SER A 701 -18.90 10.93 -23.16
N CYS A 702 -17.70 10.34 -23.29
CA CYS A 702 -16.80 10.03 -22.17
C CYS A 702 -15.94 11.25 -21.81
N HIS A 703 -15.36 11.92 -22.80
CA HIS A 703 -14.48 13.07 -22.60
C HIS A 703 -15.17 14.26 -21.93
N LYS A 704 -16.47 14.42 -22.12
CA LYS A 704 -17.29 15.41 -21.41
C LYS A 704 -17.15 15.31 -19.88
N HIS A 705 -16.98 14.09 -19.33
CA HIS A 705 -16.81 13.86 -17.90
C HIS A 705 -15.34 13.80 -17.47
N ILE A 706 -14.47 13.26 -18.32
CA ILE A 706 -13.05 13.02 -18.01
C ILE A 706 -12.23 14.31 -18.07
N ASP A 707 -12.45 15.14 -19.09
CA ASP A 707 -11.56 16.27 -19.38
C ASP A 707 -11.65 17.44 -18.39
N PRO A 708 -12.83 17.85 -17.87
CA PRO A 708 -12.92 18.97 -16.95
C PRO A 708 -12.00 18.87 -15.72
N PRO A 709 -12.00 17.77 -14.92
CA PRO A 709 -11.09 17.62 -13.79
C PRO A 709 -9.63 17.61 -14.22
N GLY A 710 -9.33 17.07 -15.40
CA GLY A 710 -7.98 17.04 -15.93
C GLY A 710 -7.45 18.44 -16.28
N PHE A 711 -8.26 19.26 -16.97
CA PHE A 711 -7.87 20.64 -17.29
C PHE A 711 -7.69 21.51 -16.04
N ALA A 712 -8.51 21.31 -15.00
CA ALA A 712 -8.32 22.01 -13.72
C ALA A 712 -6.93 21.76 -13.11
N LEU A 713 -6.31 20.58 -13.38
CA LEU A 713 -5.00 20.19 -12.86
C LEU A 713 -3.83 20.54 -13.79
N GLU A 714 -4.04 21.07 -14.99
CA GLU A 714 -2.98 21.34 -15.97
C GLU A 714 -2.05 22.50 -15.57
N THR A 715 -2.45 23.33 -14.60
CA THR A 715 -1.56 24.32 -13.97
C THR A 715 -0.42 23.70 -13.16
N PHE A 716 -0.43 22.38 -12.99
CA PHE A 716 0.66 21.66 -12.33
C PHE A 716 1.44 20.82 -13.35
N ASP A 717 2.75 20.92 -13.31
CA ASP A 717 3.64 20.18 -14.21
C ASP A 717 3.81 18.70 -13.78
N VAL A 718 4.72 17.99 -14.45
CA VAL A 718 5.02 16.56 -14.23
C VAL A 718 5.50 16.25 -12.81
N ILE A 719 6.23 17.17 -12.19
CA ILE A 719 6.75 17.04 -10.82
C ILE A 719 5.93 17.79 -9.79
N GLY A 720 4.74 18.26 -10.18
CA GLY A 720 3.81 18.95 -9.29
C GLY A 720 4.13 20.44 -9.06
N GLY A 721 5.04 21.04 -9.79
CA GLY A 721 5.31 22.48 -9.74
C GLY A 721 4.19 23.27 -10.42
N TRP A 722 3.90 24.50 -9.93
CA TRP A 722 2.95 25.40 -10.61
C TRP A 722 3.51 25.94 -11.91
N ARG A 723 2.67 26.05 -12.95
CA ARG A 723 3.05 26.60 -14.27
C ARG A 723 1.91 27.34 -14.93
N ASP A 724 2.26 28.40 -15.71
CA ASP A 724 1.35 29.12 -16.61
C ASP A 724 1.55 28.72 -18.08
N PHE A 725 2.60 27.96 -18.37
CA PHE A 725 2.93 27.46 -19.70
C PHE A 725 3.57 26.05 -19.62
N TYR A 726 3.42 25.28 -20.67
CA TYR A 726 4.08 23.99 -20.79
C TYR A 726 5.58 24.17 -21.01
N ARG A 727 6.39 23.31 -20.39
CA ARG A 727 7.84 23.31 -20.58
C ARG A 727 8.19 22.61 -21.90
N GLY A 728 9.11 23.20 -22.66
CA GLY A 728 9.63 22.67 -23.92
C GLY A 728 11.13 22.40 -23.86
N THR A 729 11.65 21.76 -24.90
CA THR A 729 13.10 21.58 -25.12
C THR A 729 13.70 22.69 -25.95
N ARG A 730 12.87 23.54 -26.56
CA ARG A 730 13.24 24.69 -27.42
C ARG A 730 12.24 25.83 -27.19
N GLY A 731 12.66 27.05 -27.47
CA GLY A 731 11.84 28.24 -27.37
C GLY A 731 12.53 29.37 -26.60
N SER A 732 11.78 30.33 -26.12
CA SER A 732 12.30 31.44 -25.29
C SER A 732 12.70 30.94 -23.91
N PRO A 733 13.94 31.16 -23.44
CA PRO A 733 14.37 30.76 -22.12
C PRO A 733 13.70 31.65 -21.06
N VAL A 734 13.21 31.02 -19.99
CA VAL A 734 12.62 31.66 -18.82
C VAL A 734 13.27 31.09 -17.57
N GLU A 735 13.62 31.92 -16.61
CA GLU A 735 14.14 31.49 -15.32
C GLU A 735 13.00 31.07 -14.40
N LEU A 736 13.20 29.96 -13.67
CA LEU A 736 12.22 29.47 -12.70
C LEU A 736 12.30 30.31 -11.42
N ALA A 737 11.19 30.92 -11.02
CA ALA A 737 11.13 31.81 -9.85
C ALA A 737 11.63 31.16 -8.56
N ASN A 738 11.31 29.85 -8.36
CA ASN A 738 11.67 29.10 -7.15
C ASN A 738 13.07 28.46 -7.22
N TYR A 739 13.76 28.59 -8.37
CA TYR A 739 15.08 27.98 -8.63
C TYR A 739 15.99 28.96 -9.37
N PRO A 740 16.57 29.95 -8.66
CA PRO A 740 17.45 30.95 -9.27
C PRO A 740 18.58 30.33 -10.09
N GLY A 741 18.82 30.88 -11.28
CA GLY A 741 19.79 30.35 -12.22
C GLY A 741 19.32 29.18 -13.10
N ARG A 742 18.16 28.55 -12.80
CA ARG A 742 17.58 27.49 -13.61
C ARG A 742 16.72 28.06 -14.73
N LYS A 743 17.15 27.84 -15.97
CA LYS A 743 16.42 28.23 -17.19
C LYS A 743 15.69 27.05 -17.80
N ILE A 744 14.44 27.28 -18.19
CA ILE A 744 13.60 26.35 -18.95
C ILE A 744 13.11 27.03 -20.23
N PHE A 745 12.61 26.26 -21.20
CA PHE A 745 12.05 26.83 -22.43
C PHE A 745 10.52 26.90 -22.33
N LYS A 746 9.97 28.07 -22.69
CA LYS A 746 8.53 28.33 -22.70
C LYS A 746 7.87 27.68 -23.89
N GLY A 747 6.89 26.81 -23.64
CA GLY A 747 6.01 26.20 -24.65
C GLY A 747 4.65 26.92 -24.73
N LEU A 748 3.58 26.15 -25.00
CA LEU A 748 2.22 26.64 -25.09
C LEU A 748 1.71 27.16 -23.75
N ALA A 749 0.76 28.11 -23.78
CA ALA A 749 0.07 28.55 -22.58
C ALA A 749 -0.83 27.44 -22.01
N VAL A 750 -0.99 27.41 -20.69
CA VAL A 750 -1.89 26.46 -20.00
C VAL A 750 -3.31 27.01 -19.97
N GLU A 751 -4.25 26.21 -20.41
CA GLU A 751 -5.69 26.49 -20.29
C GLU A 751 -6.26 25.76 -19.07
N LYS A 752 -6.56 26.48 -18.00
CA LYS A 752 -6.87 25.97 -16.66
C LYS A 752 -8.35 25.87 -16.29
N GLY A 753 -9.22 26.54 -17.04
CA GLY A 753 -10.66 26.59 -16.80
C GLY A 753 -11.45 25.66 -17.73
N GLY A 754 -12.77 25.61 -17.54
CA GLY A 754 -13.65 24.79 -18.32
C GLY A 754 -15.09 24.81 -17.82
N GLU A 755 -15.87 23.86 -18.27
CA GLU A 755 -17.25 23.64 -17.83
C GLU A 755 -17.42 22.19 -17.38
N THR A 756 -18.21 21.95 -16.34
CA THR A 756 -18.62 20.61 -15.92
C THR A 756 -19.57 19.99 -16.94
N PRO A 757 -19.85 18.67 -16.88
CA PRO A 757 -20.86 18.03 -17.73
C PRO A 757 -22.25 18.67 -17.66
N GLU A 758 -22.57 19.32 -16.53
CA GLU A 758 -23.84 20.02 -16.28
C GLU A 758 -23.83 21.46 -16.75
N GLY A 759 -22.72 21.92 -17.36
CA GLY A 759 -22.57 23.29 -17.87
C GLY A 759 -22.22 24.35 -16.83
N LYS A 760 -21.70 23.94 -15.66
CA LYS A 760 -21.18 24.86 -14.63
C LYS A 760 -19.76 25.28 -14.98
N PRO A 761 -19.46 26.59 -15.14
CA PRO A 761 -18.10 27.03 -15.41
C PRO A 761 -17.23 26.93 -14.16
N PHE A 762 -15.93 26.69 -14.37
CA PHE A 762 -14.87 26.81 -13.36
C PHE A 762 -13.65 27.48 -13.99
N LYS A 763 -12.92 28.28 -13.22
CA LYS A 763 -11.77 29.07 -13.69
C LYS A 763 -10.45 28.34 -13.55
N ASP A 764 -10.33 27.55 -12.48
CA ASP A 764 -9.11 26.87 -12.10
C ASP A 764 -9.40 25.69 -11.15
N ILE A 765 -8.35 25.15 -10.54
CA ILE A 765 -8.44 24.04 -9.60
C ILE A 765 -9.20 24.40 -8.32
N ASP A 766 -9.13 25.64 -7.86
CA ASP A 766 -9.80 26.03 -6.62
C ASP A 766 -11.32 26.04 -6.80
N ASP A 767 -11.81 26.58 -7.93
CA ASP A 767 -13.21 26.47 -8.30
C ASP A 767 -13.63 25.00 -8.49
N TYR A 768 -12.77 24.18 -9.12
CA TYR A 768 -13.09 22.79 -9.36
C TYR A 768 -13.16 21.96 -8.07
N LYS A 769 -12.32 22.24 -7.07
CA LYS A 769 -12.46 21.65 -5.74
C LYS A 769 -13.84 21.92 -5.13
N GLN A 770 -14.42 23.13 -5.33
CA GLN A 770 -15.77 23.43 -4.85
C GLN A 770 -16.84 22.63 -5.60
N VAL A 771 -16.64 22.34 -6.88
CA VAL A 771 -17.53 21.44 -7.64
C VAL A 771 -17.54 20.05 -7.02
N LEU A 772 -16.37 19.50 -6.67
CA LEU A 772 -16.27 18.20 -6.02
C LEU A 772 -16.90 18.18 -4.62
N LEU A 773 -16.67 19.25 -3.83
CA LEU A 773 -17.20 19.39 -2.48
C LEU A 773 -18.70 19.63 -2.42
N ALA A 774 -19.35 19.95 -3.53
CA ALA A 774 -20.80 20.07 -3.60
C ALA A 774 -21.51 18.72 -3.38
N ASP A 775 -20.83 17.59 -3.66
CA ASP A 775 -21.36 16.23 -3.43
C ASP A 775 -20.48 15.46 -2.42
N LYS A 776 -20.57 15.87 -1.15
CA LYS A 776 -19.82 15.22 -0.03
C LYS A 776 -20.25 13.78 0.17
N ASP A 777 -21.52 13.46 -0.10
CA ASP A 777 -22.04 12.10 0.02
C ASP A 777 -21.39 11.17 -1.00
N GLN A 778 -21.10 11.66 -2.22
CA GLN A 778 -20.40 10.85 -3.21
C GLN A 778 -18.94 10.55 -2.79
N LEU A 779 -18.26 11.52 -2.15
CA LEU A 779 -16.93 11.29 -1.56
C LEU A 779 -17.01 10.23 -0.45
N ALA A 780 -17.98 10.36 0.45
CA ALA A 780 -18.19 9.39 1.53
C ALA A 780 -18.53 7.99 0.98
N ARG A 781 -19.37 7.91 -0.04
CA ARG A 781 -19.74 6.68 -0.73
C ARG A 781 -18.53 5.98 -1.32
N ASN A 782 -17.68 6.72 -2.04
CA ASN A 782 -16.45 6.18 -2.60
C ASN A 782 -15.52 5.62 -1.50
N LEU A 783 -15.24 6.39 -0.45
CA LEU A 783 -14.36 5.95 0.63
C LEU A 783 -14.95 4.76 1.42
N ALA A 784 -16.26 4.75 1.67
CA ALA A 784 -16.93 3.60 2.28
C ALA A 784 -16.76 2.33 1.44
N GLN A 785 -16.96 2.43 0.12
CA GLN A 785 -16.73 1.32 -0.81
C GLN A 785 -15.28 0.86 -0.79
N LYS A 786 -14.30 1.78 -0.89
CA LYS A 786 -12.87 1.46 -0.87
C LYS A 786 -12.44 0.76 0.44
N LEU A 787 -12.92 1.25 1.58
CA LEU A 787 -12.67 0.63 2.89
C LEU A 787 -13.31 -0.77 2.99
N LEU A 788 -14.53 -0.96 2.51
CA LEU A 788 -15.20 -2.27 2.49
C LEU A 788 -14.45 -3.26 1.59
N ILE A 789 -14.08 -2.85 0.38
CA ILE A 789 -13.31 -3.70 -0.55
C ILE A 789 -11.98 -4.12 0.08
N TYR A 790 -11.22 -3.14 0.59
CA TYR A 790 -9.90 -3.41 1.16
C TYR A 790 -9.98 -4.28 2.42
N SER A 791 -10.98 -4.06 3.28
CA SER A 791 -11.13 -4.81 4.53
C SER A 791 -11.63 -6.25 4.33
N THR A 792 -12.44 -6.49 3.29
CA THR A 792 -13.02 -7.82 3.03
C THR A 792 -12.27 -8.61 1.96
N GLY A 793 -11.49 -7.95 1.10
CA GLY A 793 -10.88 -8.56 -0.07
C GLY A 793 -11.89 -8.99 -1.15
N ALA A 794 -13.06 -8.35 -1.18
CA ALA A 794 -14.13 -8.62 -2.14
C ALA A 794 -14.69 -7.31 -2.71
N ASP A 795 -15.04 -7.33 -4.00
CA ASP A 795 -15.72 -6.20 -4.63
C ASP A 795 -17.14 -6.01 -4.05
N ILE A 796 -17.67 -4.78 -4.19
CA ILE A 796 -19.01 -4.43 -3.73
C ILE A 796 -20.06 -5.20 -4.55
N GLN A 797 -20.83 -6.02 -3.85
CA GLN A 797 -21.97 -6.71 -4.43
C GLN A 797 -23.23 -5.86 -4.38
N PHE A 798 -24.26 -6.23 -5.14
CA PHE A 798 -25.46 -5.41 -5.23
C PHE A 798 -26.16 -5.17 -3.87
N ALA A 799 -26.25 -6.21 -3.04
CA ALA A 799 -26.84 -6.10 -1.69
C ALA A 799 -26.02 -5.24 -0.73
N ASP A 800 -24.74 -4.97 -1.03
CA ASP A 800 -23.88 -4.11 -0.19
C ASP A 800 -24.17 -2.64 -0.37
N ARG A 801 -24.78 -2.25 -1.51
CA ARG A 801 -25.13 -0.87 -1.81
C ARG A 801 -25.98 -0.22 -0.72
N GLU A 802 -26.90 -0.97 -0.13
CA GLU A 802 -27.71 -0.49 1.00
C GLU A 802 -26.84 -0.19 2.22
N VAL A 803 -25.87 -1.06 2.54
CA VAL A 803 -24.93 -0.84 3.64
C VAL A 803 -24.05 0.39 3.37
N VAL A 804 -23.61 0.57 2.12
CA VAL A 804 -22.86 1.76 1.72
C VAL A 804 -23.68 3.04 1.95
N GLU A 805 -24.96 3.06 1.58
CA GLU A 805 -25.83 4.24 1.81
C GLU A 805 -26.08 4.48 3.32
N GLN A 806 -26.19 3.42 4.12
CA GLN A 806 -26.27 3.54 5.59
C GLN A 806 -24.97 4.13 6.18
N LEU A 807 -23.79 3.73 5.66
CA LEU A 807 -22.50 4.30 6.05
C LEU A 807 -22.39 5.78 5.66
N VAL A 808 -22.88 6.16 4.48
CA VAL A 808 -22.93 7.58 4.03
C VAL A 808 -23.82 8.40 4.97
N ALA A 809 -25.02 7.90 5.32
CA ALA A 809 -25.92 8.60 6.24
C ALA A 809 -25.26 8.82 7.62
N LYS A 810 -24.65 7.77 8.20
CA LYS A 810 -23.90 7.87 9.47
C LYS A 810 -22.71 8.83 9.37
N SER A 811 -21.98 8.80 8.23
CA SER A 811 -20.85 9.71 8.01
C SER A 811 -21.30 11.16 8.01
N ARG A 812 -22.45 11.47 7.40
CA ARG A 812 -23.07 12.82 7.41
C ARG A 812 -23.36 13.29 8.83
N GLU A 813 -23.99 12.44 9.67
CA GLU A 813 -24.28 12.72 11.08
C GLU A 813 -22.99 13.02 11.87
N LYS A 814 -21.88 12.34 11.55
CA LYS A 814 -20.56 12.48 12.18
C LYS A 814 -19.66 13.48 11.45
N LYS A 815 -20.26 14.44 10.70
CA LYS A 815 -19.55 15.51 9.97
C LYS A 815 -18.46 14.97 9.02
N TYR A 816 -18.69 13.78 8.47
CA TYR A 816 -17.80 13.09 7.56
C TYR A 816 -16.40 12.76 8.13
N GLY A 817 -16.26 12.54 9.44
CA GLY A 817 -15.02 12.12 10.07
C GLY A 817 -14.50 10.80 9.48
N PHE A 818 -13.24 10.76 9.06
CA PHE A 818 -12.69 9.60 8.36
C PHE A 818 -12.47 8.40 9.27
N ARG A 819 -11.94 8.60 10.50
CA ARG A 819 -11.80 7.52 11.48
C ARG A 819 -13.18 7.03 11.95
N SER A 820 -14.14 7.93 12.10
CA SER A 820 -15.53 7.57 12.40
C SER A 820 -16.14 6.69 11.32
N LEU A 821 -15.89 6.99 10.02
CA LEU A 821 -16.30 6.13 8.90
C LEU A 821 -15.63 4.75 8.97
N LEU A 822 -14.33 4.69 9.26
CA LEU A 822 -13.61 3.42 9.43
C LEU A 822 -14.25 2.55 10.53
N HIS A 823 -14.61 3.13 11.68
CA HIS A 823 -15.31 2.42 12.74
C HIS A 823 -16.68 1.90 12.31
N ASP A 824 -17.43 2.69 11.56
CA ASP A 824 -18.74 2.26 11.04
C ASP A 824 -18.59 1.13 10.01
N VAL A 825 -17.54 1.15 9.20
CA VAL A 825 -17.19 0.05 8.29
C VAL A 825 -16.90 -1.23 9.05
N VAL A 826 -16.03 -1.19 10.07
CA VAL A 826 -15.68 -2.36 10.89
C VAL A 826 -16.90 -2.95 11.62
N GLN A 827 -17.89 -2.13 11.98
CA GLN A 827 -19.13 -2.56 12.63
C GLN A 827 -20.26 -2.90 11.65
N SER A 828 -20.03 -2.76 10.35
CA SER A 828 -21.04 -3.02 9.34
C SER A 828 -21.34 -4.51 9.14
N ARG A 829 -22.54 -4.80 8.65
CA ARG A 829 -22.90 -6.17 8.25
C ARG A 829 -21.91 -6.76 7.23
N VAL A 830 -21.40 -5.95 6.31
CA VAL A 830 -20.45 -6.39 5.27
C VAL A 830 -19.14 -6.83 5.89
N PHE A 831 -18.66 -6.16 6.92
CA PHE A 831 -17.42 -6.53 7.61
C PHE A 831 -17.60 -7.74 8.54
N LEU A 832 -18.76 -7.90 9.18
CA LEU A 832 -19.01 -8.92 10.20
C LEU A 832 -19.58 -10.24 9.65
N ASN A 833 -19.93 -10.29 8.37
CA ASN A 833 -20.50 -11.48 7.74
C ASN A 833 -19.61 -11.97 6.57
N LYS A 834 -19.80 -13.27 6.26
CA LYS A 834 -19.15 -13.95 5.13
C LYS A 834 -19.67 -13.46 3.78
#